data_50a6013ec8f8452f68d408de51735f05
#
_entry.id   50a6013ec8f8452f68d408de51735f05
#
_cell.length_a   1.000
_cell.length_b   1.000
_cell.length_c   1.000
_cell.angle_alpha   90.00
_cell.angle_beta   90.00
_cell.angle_gamma   90.00
#
_symmetry.space_group_name_H-M   'P 1'
#
loop_
_entity.id
_entity.type
_entity.pdbx_description
1 polymer ?
#
loop_
_entity_poly.entity_id
_entity_poly.type
_entity_poly.pdbx_seq_one_letter_code
_entity_poly.pdbx_strand_id
1 'polypeptide(L)'
;MRSLLLILLSLISCSDLKSQISTPLLTDGSKTELISFRVPTTAKKKTLKSVEFVLTGATNIDEISLEHHRGSGNRPFATSKKLSEKITLSGGLDFSPGNHLYELYVRLKPGTDLLQSVVITSATFHYADGSTAIPTLPQNPQRLASLIHKRGDHDCHTFRIPGIARAKNGNLLAVADMRYNSRKDLQEHIDIGLRISKDGGQTWTPPTPIMDMGEHGGKPQKENGCSDPCILVNNNTGEIFVAACWTHGKPNTHQWRGKGSEPGLDIHKSTQFMVVRSTDHGATWTAPENWTTQLKNPAWHLFAPAPGNGITLKDGTLVMPTQGRDENGLPFSNIIYSKDHGKTWTVSNPARDNTTESAVVELSDASLLLNMRDNRNRKDKSHTNGRAVSRTTDLGQTWTTHSTDHSALPEPVCMASLIADPHRTGTLYFSNPNSKKSRSHMTIRRSTDNGKTWSSQILLDSKGGAYSSLVMVDENHLGILYESSVADMIFQKIPLSDFNKAANEPLIQNLYADERYPNIVVSKKGTLIATWGNKHIRARRSTDAGLTWSPDITIAKPGFHGGGTTVDETTGDILAFVEESHPPSPISIYRSTDDGLTWKKETPKIHPDSKGHAPAMHMNEHGITLRHGKHKGRLIRPSRYYGKKNDTSEWPNHYTNAIYSDDHGKTWQASEPFPENGTGEACLVELSDGSLYYNSRVHWQERPKNTRRRSARSTDGGHTWKDFRIVDILPDGHQHRSYGCMGGLTRLPIEGKDILIFSNIDTPNAVRENGTVWASFDGGKTWPVKRLILPGPSRYSALIAGRPGTSTDGFIYLHAETNNGSRIARFTLDWLKKGSPTGDGTIPEQSK
;
A
#
# COMPACT_ATOMS: atom_id res chain seq x y z
N MET A 1 -30.25 -4.55 47.02
CA MET A 1 -30.35 -3.97 45.68
C MET A 1 -28.96 -4.00 45.08
N ARG A 2 -28.68 -5.00 44.25
CA ARG A 2 -27.38 -5.17 43.55
C ARG A 2 -27.54 -4.64 42.14
N SER A 3 -26.82 -3.56 41.81
CA SER A 3 -26.77 -3.04 40.47
C SER A 3 -25.91 -3.95 39.57
N LEU A 4 -26.50 -4.51 38.54
CA LEU A 4 -25.80 -5.22 37.47
C LEU A 4 -25.15 -4.19 36.53
N LEU A 5 -23.82 -4.15 36.51
CA LEU A 5 -23.04 -3.40 35.55
C LEU A 5 -22.89 -4.29 34.30
N LEU A 6 -23.66 -4.00 33.25
CA LEU A 6 -23.48 -4.62 31.94
C LEU A 6 -22.26 -3.95 31.27
N ILE A 7 -21.15 -4.68 31.19
CA ILE A 7 -20.03 -4.33 30.32
C ILE A 7 -20.40 -4.76 28.91
N LEU A 8 -20.77 -3.79 28.07
CA LEU A 8 -20.86 -3.98 26.62
C LEU A 8 -19.43 -4.09 26.08
N LEU A 9 -18.93 -5.30 25.88
CA LEU A 9 -17.77 -5.53 25.01
C LEU A 9 -18.21 -5.22 23.58
N SER A 10 -17.77 -4.07 23.06
CA SER A 10 -17.84 -3.76 21.65
C SER A 10 -16.92 -4.74 20.90
N LEU A 11 -17.53 -5.75 20.29
CA LEU A 11 -16.90 -6.58 19.27
C LEU A 11 -16.54 -5.65 18.08
N ILE A 12 -15.34 -5.11 18.11
CA ILE A 12 -14.71 -4.56 16.90
C ILE A 12 -14.56 -5.74 15.94
N SER A 13 -15.41 -5.77 14.93
CA SER A 13 -15.32 -6.75 13.85
C SER A 13 -13.98 -6.56 13.14
N CYS A 14 -13.08 -7.49 13.34
CA CYS A 14 -11.80 -7.61 12.64
C CYS A 14 -12.06 -8.08 11.20
N SER A 15 -12.81 -7.28 10.40
CA SER A 15 -13.20 -7.62 9.02
C SER A 15 -12.33 -6.95 7.96
N ASP A 16 -11.37 -6.08 8.31
CA ASP A 16 -10.76 -5.16 7.35
C ASP A 16 -9.37 -5.55 6.84
N LEU A 17 -8.88 -6.76 7.17
CA LEU A 17 -7.56 -7.26 6.72
C LEU A 17 -7.64 -8.58 5.95
N LYS A 18 -8.76 -8.88 5.32
CA LYS A 18 -9.00 -10.21 4.69
C LYS A 18 -8.46 -10.39 3.27
N SER A 19 -7.79 -9.42 2.66
CA SER A 19 -7.46 -9.54 1.22
C SER A 19 -5.98 -9.81 0.89
N GLN A 20 -5.06 -9.68 1.84
CA GLN A 20 -3.64 -9.96 1.57
C GLN A 20 -3.01 -10.68 2.77
N ILE A 21 -3.03 -12.01 2.76
CA ILE A 21 -2.21 -12.83 3.66
C ILE A 21 -1.00 -13.30 2.86
N SER A 22 0.19 -12.99 3.33
CA SER A 22 1.45 -13.51 2.84
C SER A 22 2.24 -14.06 4.01
N THR A 23 2.69 -15.30 3.91
CA THR A 23 3.54 -15.96 4.90
C THR A 23 4.73 -16.56 4.16
N PRO A 24 5.98 -16.28 4.57
CA PRO A 24 7.14 -16.89 3.95
C PRO A 24 7.16 -18.41 4.14
N LEU A 25 7.52 -19.16 3.10
CA LEU A 25 7.65 -20.61 3.14
C LEU A 25 9.15 -20.99 3.15
N LEU A 26 9.59 -21.70 4.19
CA LEU A 26 11.00 -22.05 4.36
C LEU A 26 11.41 -23.23 3.46
N THR A 27 12.56 -23.09 2.79
CA THR A 27 13.13 -24.10 1.87
C THR A 27 14.07 -25.10 2.56
N ASP A 28 14.16 -25.07 3.88
CA ASP A 28 14.96 -26.00 4.71
C ASP A 28 14.23 -27.31 5.07
N GLY A 29 12.99 -27.48 4.63
CA GLY A 29 12.12 -28.60 5.00
C GLY A 29 11.37 -28.40 6.33
N SER A 30 11.46 -27.24 6.94
CA SER A 30 10.66 -26.88 8.12
C SER A 30 9.16 -26.86 7.80
N LYS A 31 8.31 -27.21 8.76
CA LYS A 31 6.86 -27.07 8.65
C LYS A 31 6.49 -25.59 8.74
N THR A 32 5.92 -25.02 7.68
CA THR A 32 5.55 -23.61 7.58
C THR A 32 4.06 -23.48 7.30
N GLU A 33 3.39 -22.53 7.92
CA GLU A 33 2.00 -22.21 7.60
C GLU A 33 1.89 -21.61 6.21
N LEU A 34 1.13 -22.27 5.34
CA LEU A 34 0.83 -21.80 4.01
C LEU A 34 -0.28 -20.74 4.04
N ILE A 35 -1.35 -21.02 4.79
CA ILE A 35 -2.53 -20.15 4.87
C ILE A 35 -3.38 -20.50 6.09
N SER A 36 -4.03 -19.49 6.66
CA SER A 36 -5.13 -19.68 7.62
C SER A 36 -6.43 -19.06 7.10
N PHE A 37 -7.55 -19.73 7.34
CA PHE A 37 -8.87 -19.29 6.88
C PHE A 37 -9.98 -19.78 7.81
N ARG A 38 -11.16 -19.14 7.73
CA ARG A 38 -12.30 -19.49 8.55
C ARG A 38 -13.40 -20.11 7.72
N VAL A 39 -14.03 -21.14 8.28
CA VAL A 39 -15.18 -21.82 7.69
C VAL A 39 -16.35 -21.74 8.68
N PRO A 40 -17.45 -21.05 8.30
CA PRO A 40 -18.65 -21.03 9.13
C PRO A 40 -19.40 -22.37 9.05
N THR A 41 -19.85 -22.88 10.19
CA THR A 41 -20.77 -24.01 10.26
C THR A 41 -22.12 -23.55 10.79
N THR A 42 -23.21 -24.06 10.19
CA THR A 42 -24.58 -23.71 10.56
C THR A 42 -25.06 -24.44 11.84
N ALA A 43 -26.30 -24.19 12.26
CA ALA A 43 -26.87 -24.54 13.57
C ALA A 43 -26.92 -26.03 14.00
N LYS A 44 -26.23 -26.95 13.34
CA LYS A 44 -26.21 -28.39 13.73
C LYS A 44 -24.76 -28.88 13.82
N LYS A 45 -24.52 -29.86 14.68
CA LYS A 45 -23.25 -30.60 14.75
C LYS A 45 -22.95 -31.21 13.37
N LYS A 46 -21.75 -31.03 12.86
CA LYS A 46 -21.28 -31.57 11.57
C LYS A 46 -19.98 -32.32 11.76
N THR A 47 -19.81 -33.39 10.98
CA THR A 47 -18.53 -34.11 10.88
C THR A 47 -17.88 -33.80 9.55
N LEU A 48 -16.67 -33.19 9.55
CA LEU A 48 -15.85 -33.01 8.37
C LEU A 48 -15.22 -34.36 7.98
N LYS A 49 -15.41 -34.79 6.73
CA LYS A 49 -14.85 -36.02 6.18
C LYS A 49 -13.61 -35.81 5.38
N SER A 50 -13.58 -34.77 4.53
CA SER A 50 -12.44 -34.47 3.69
C SER A 50 -12.41 -33.01 3.30
N VAL A 51 -11.22 -32.55 2.93
CA VAL A 51 -11.00 -31.24 2.32
C VAL A 51 -10.20 -31.45 1.03
N GLU A 52 -10.73 -30.93 -0.07
CA GLU A 52 -10.08 -30.90 -1.34
C GLU A 52 -9.45 -29.54 -1.58
N PHE A 53 -8.15 -29.51 -1.90
CA PHE A 53 -7.41 -28.29 -2.27
C PHE A 53 -6.97 -28.38 -3.71
N VAL A 54 -7.05 -27.26 -4.44
CA VAL A 54 -6.39 -27.07 -5.74
C VAL A 54 -5.29 -26.03 -5.55
N LEU A 55 -4.07 -26.39 -5.97
CA LEU A 55 -2.92 -25.50 -5.77
C LEU A 55 -1.92 -25.61 -6.92
N THR A 56 -1.15 -24.56 -7.17
CA THR A 56 0.02 -24.56 -8.05
C THR A 56 1.29 -24.67 -7.21
N GLY A 57 2.37 -25.19 -7.81
CA GLY A 57 3.64 -25.41 -7.10
C GLY A 57 3.67 -26.66 -6.22
N ALA A 58 2.74 -27.60 -6.40
CA ALA A 58 2.65 -28.87 -5.66
C ALA A 58 3.94 -29.71 -5.77
N THR A 59 4.65 -29.64 -6.88
CA THR A 59 5.92 -30.35 -7.13
C THR A 59 7.04 -29.96 -6.16
N ASN A 60 6.95 -28.79 -5.56
CA ASN A 60 7.90 -28.24 -4.60
C ASN A 60 7.60 -28.65 -3.14
N ILE A 61 6.43 -29.24 -2.89
CA ILE A 61 6.00 -29.64 -1.57
C ILE A 61 6.42 -31.10 -1.30
N ASP A 62 6.86 -31.41 -0.09
CA ASP A 62 7.11 -32.76 0.41
C ASP A 62 5.94 -33.28 1.26
N GLU A 63 5.32 -32.40 2.04
CA GLU A 63 4.20 -32.75 2.91
C GLU A 63 3.23 -31.58 3.05
N ILE A 64 1.93 -31.86 3.06
CA ILE A 64 0.86 -30.92 3.38
C ILE A 64 0.01 -31.43 4.53
N SER A 65 -0.33 -30.56 5.49
CA SER A 65 -1.16 -30.93 6.64
C SER A 65 -2.16 -29.83 6.99
N LEU A 66 -3.40 -30.23 7.31
CA LEU A 66 -4.48 -29.35 7.76
C LEU A 66 -4.71 -29.53 9.24
N GLU A 67 -4.78 -28.42 9.97
CA GLU A 67 -5.04 -28.37 11.40
C GLU A 67 -6.24 -27.47 11.69
N HIS A 68 -7.01 -27.86 12.71
CA HIS A 68 -8.10 -27.06 13.26
C HIS A 68 -7.62 -26.35 14.52
N HIS A 69 -7.68 -25.03 14.53
CA HIS A 69 -7.28 -24.23 15.68
C HIS A 69 -8.34 -24.25 16.78
N ARG A 70 -7.94 -24.59 18.01
CA ARG A 70 -8.73 -24.45 19.23
C ARG A 70 -7.95 -23.60 20.23
N GLY A 71 -8.62 -22.80 21.03
CA GLY A 71 -7.99 -21.82 21.93
C GLY A 71 -6.83 -22.34 22.81
N SER A 72 -6.72 -23.66 23.02
CA SER A 72 -5.64 -24.32 23.76
C SER A 72 -4.59 -25.00 22.87
N GLY A 73 -4.66 -24.87 21.54
CA GLY A 73 -3.74 -25.49 20.59
C GLY A 73 -4.41 -26.00 19.32
N ASN A 74 -3.60 -26.50 18.40
CA ASN A 74 -4.06 -27.01 17.11
C ASN A 74 -4.38 -28.51 17.21
N ARG A 75 -5.47 -28.94 16.58
CA ARG A 75 -5.84 -30.34 16.41
C ARG A 75 -5.57 -30.74 14.95
N PRO A 76 -4.68 -31.72 14.69
CA PRO A 76 -4.48 -32.26 13.36
C PRO A 76 -5.79 -32.82 12.78
N PHE A 77 -6.06 -32.49 11.50
CA PHE A 77 -7.14 -33.10 10.74
C PHE A 77 -6.61 -34.23 9.88
N ALA A 78 -5.67 -33.90 8.98
CA ALA A 78 -5.04 -34.90 8.10
C ALA A 78 -3.73 -34.37 7.51
N THR A 79 -2.88 -35.29 7.10
CA THR A 79 -1.58 -35.03 6.44
C THR A 79 -1.47 -35.89 5.18
N SER A 80 -0.84 -35.38 4.11
CA SER A 80 -0.55 -36.11 2.90
C SER A 80 0.86 -35.85 2.40
N LYS A 81 1.52 -36.92 1.90
CA LYS A 81 2.76 -36.87 1.11
C LYS A 81 2.50 -37.23 -0.36
N LYS A 82 1.26 -37.62 -0.71
CA LYS A 82 0.83 -37.82 -2.09
C LYS A 82 0.35 -36.46 -2.62
N LEU A 83 1.15 -35.82 -3.44
CA LEU A 83 0.97 -34.43 -3.84
C LEU A 83 0.76 -34.33 -5.34
N SER A 84 -0.27 -33.58 -5.72
CA SER A 84 -0.62 -33.22 -7.09
C SER A 84 -1.27 -31.83 -7.04
N GLU A 85 -1.58 -31.24 -8.18
CA GLU A 85 -2.31 -29.96 -8.21
C GLU A 85 -3.67 -30.02 -7.50
N LYS A 86 -4.27 -31.20 -7.43
CA LYS A 86 -5.50 -31.48 -6.68
C LYS A 86 -5.21 -32.48 -5.56
N ILE A 87 -5.37 -32.06 -4.32
CA ILE A 87 -5.05 -32.84 -3.11
C ILE A 87 -6.32 -33.00 -2.27
N THR A 88 -6.61 -34.24 -1.85
CA THR A 88 -7.68 -34.52 -0.90
C THR A 88 -7.09 -34.98 0.42
N LEU A 89 -7.36 -34.22 1.50
CA LEU A 89 -7.05 -34.58 2.87
C LEU A 89 -8.28 -35.19 3.51
N SER A 90 -8.22 -36.46 3.92
CA SER A 90 -9.33 -37.20 4.49
C SER A 90 -9.10 -37.45 5.98
N GLY A 91 -10.15 -37.27 6.79
CA GLY A 91 -10.12 -37.43 8.24
C GLY A 91 -11.53 -37.52 8.83
N GLY A 92 -11.63 -37.39 10.12
CA GLY A 92 -12.91 -37.31 10.84
C GLY A 92 -12.82 -36.26 11.95
N LEU A 93 -13.57 -35.15 11.83
CA LEU A 93 -13.58 -34.14 12.87
C LEU A 93 -14.98 -33.56 13.07
N ASP A 94 -15.45 -33.67 14.30
CA ASP A 94 -16.76 -33.17 14.71
C ASP A 94 -16.68 -31.71 15.13
N PHE A 95 -17.65 -30.92 14.67
CA PHE A 95 -17.82 -29.51 15.01
C PHE A 95 -19.16 -29.19 15.64
N SER A 96 -19.14 -28.30 16.61
CA SER A 96 -20.30 -27.52 17.03
C SER A 96 -20.56 -26.38 16.04
N PRO A 97 -21.75 -25.75 16.01
CA PRO A 97 -22.01 -24.56 15.25
C PRO A 97 -21.01 -23.44 15.59
N GLY A 98 -20.54 -22.71 14.60
CA GLY A 98 -19.59 -21.61 14.82
C GLY A 98 -18.75 -21.27 13.61
N ASN A 99 -17.76 -20.40 13.82
CA ASN A 99 -16.81 -19.95 12.81
C ASN A 99 -15.42 -20.53 13.14
N HIS A 100 -15.05 -21.61 12.46
CA HIS A 100 -13.87 -22.42 12.78
C HIS A 100 -12.65 -21.94 12.01
N LEU A 101 -11.52 -21.77 12.70
CA LEU A 101 -10.23 -21.42 12.11
C LEU A 101 -9.48 -22.69 11.73
N TYR A 102 -9.02 -22.75 10.50
CA TYR A 102 -8.14 -23.78 9.97
C TYR A 102 -6.82 -23.21 9.55
N GLU A 103 -5.76 -23.97 9.76
CA GLU A 103 -4.40 -23.64 9.35
C GLU A 103 -3.88 -24.76 8.47
N LEU A 104 -3.45 -24.42 7.25
CA LEU A 104 -2.84 -25.32 6.30
C LEU A 104 -1.33 -25.12 6.32
N TYR A 105 -0.59 -26.17 6.60
CA TYR A 105 0.86 -26.18 6.67
C TYR A 105 1.45 -26.98 5.51
N VAL A 106 2.65 -26.58 5.11
CA VAL A 106 3.47 -27.31 4.14
C VAL A 106 4.89 -27.52 4.67
N ARG A 107 5.53 -28.59 4.20
CA ARG A 107 6.98 -28.77 4.17
C ARG A 107 7.41 -28.71 2.73
N LEU A 108 8.34 -27.82 2.39
CA LEU A 108 8.93 -27.79 1.07
C LEU A 108 10.05 -28.82 0.96
N LYS A 109 10.33 -29.29 -0.25
CA LYS A 109 11.52 -30.07 -0.53
C LYS A 109 12.75 -29.21 -0.25
N PRO A 110 13.74 -29.71 0.53
CA PRO A 110 14.94 -28.94 0.79
C PRO A 110 15.62 -28.52 -0.54
N GLY A 111 16.10 -27.27 -0.58
CA GLY A 111 16.76 -26.71 -1.75
C GLY A 111 15.84 -26.27 -2.88
N THR A 112 14.51 -26.21 -2.65
CA THR A 112 13.57 -25.62 -3.63
C THR A 112 14.00 -24.19 -3.98
N ASP A 113 14.01 -23.87 -5.28
CA ASP A 113 14.42 -22.57 -5.80
C ASP A 113 13.55 -21.42 -5.22
N LEU A 114 14.21 -20.40 -4.68
CA LEU A 114 13.55 -19.23 -4.06
C LEU A 114 12.64 -18.45 -5.00
N LEU A 115 12.80 -18.59 -6.32
CA LEU A 115 11.95 -17.94 -7.31
C LEU A 115 10.62 -18.66 -7.55
N GLN A 116 10.46 -19.86 -6.99
CA GLN A 116 9.20 -20.58 -7.03
C GLN A 116 8.18 -19.99 -6.05
N SER A 117 6.93 -20.39 -6.19
CA SER A 117 5.85 -20.01 -5.29
C SER A 117 4.81 -21.11 -5.16
N VAL A 118 4.01 -21.05 -4.12
CA VAL A 118 2.84 -21.91 -3.92
C VAL A 118 1.60 -21.05 -3.84
N VAL A 119 0.57 -21.40 -4.62
CA VAL A 119 -0.73 -20.70 -4.60
C VAL A 119 -1.84 -21.71 -4.40
N ILE A 120 -2.74 -21.47 -3.44
CA ILE A 120 -3.98 -22.22 -3.32
C ILE A 120 -5.06 -21.47 -4.11
N THR A 121 -5.62 -22.13 -5.10
CA THR A 121 -6.66 -21.57 -5.96
C THR A 121 -8.07 -21.85 -5.46
N SER A 122 -8.27 -23.00 -4.79
CA SER A 122 -9.55 -23.33 -4.16
C SER A 122 -9.41 -24.30 -2.98
N ALA A 123 -10.41 -24.31 -2.10
CA ALA A 123 -10.60 -25.32 -1.06
C ALA A 123 -12.09 -25.68 -0.97
N THR A 124 -12.42 -26.98 -0.90
CA THR A 124 -13.79 -27.46 -0.74
C THR A 124 -13.86 -28.42 0.45
N PHE A 125 -14.68 -28.10 1.41
CA PHE A 125 -14.92 -28.89 2.62
C PHE A 125 -16.11 -29.81 2.41
N HIS A 126 -15.95 -31.11 2.62
CA HIS A 126 -16.99 -32.11 2.45
C HIS A 126 -17.40 -32.71 3.81
N TYR A 127 -18.66 -32.58 4.16
CA TYR A 127 -19.22 -33.05 5.43
C TYR A 127 -19.92 -34.40 5.28
N ALA A 128 -20.10 -35.13 6.42
CA ALA A 128 -20.72 -36.43 6.46
C ALA A 128 -22.20 -36.44 6.02
N ASP A 129 -22.87 -35.29 6.15
CA ASP A 129 -24.27 -35.08 5.70
C ASP A 129 -24.40 -34.78 4.18
N GLY A 130 -23.33 -34.89 3.43
CA GLY A 130 -23.28 -34.60 2.01
C GLY A 130 -23.17 -33.10 1.65
N SER A 131 -23.24 -32.23 2.62
CA SER A 131 -23.07 -30.77 2.38
C SER A 131 -21.61 -30.39 2.17
N THR A 132 -21.39 -29.24 1.50
CA THR A 132 -20.06 -28.70 1.27
C THR A 132 -19.97 -27.26 1.78
N ALA A 133 -18.72 -26.77 2.00
CA ALA A 133 -18.42 -25.38 2.25
C ALA A 133 -17.17 -24.95 1.46
N ILE A 134 -17.20 -23.76 0.89
CA ILE A 134 -16.10 -23.18 0.12
C ILE A 134 -15.68 -21.88 0.79
N PRO A 135 -14.52 -21.84 1.47
CA PRO A 135 -14.02 -20.63 2.10
C PRO A 135 -13.50 -19.65 1.06
N THR A 136 -13.56 -18.35 1.38
CA THR A 136 -12.82 -17.35 0.63
C THR A 136 -11.34 -17.46 0.97
N LEU A 137 -10.50 -17.68 -0.02
CA LEU A 137 -9.05 -17.79 0.11
C LEU A 137 -8.35 -16.55 -0.43
N PRO A 138 -7.23 -16.12 0.17
CA PRO A 138 -6.34 -15.16 -0.45
C PRO A 138 -5.69 -15.79 -1.69
N GLN A 139 -5.65 -15.04 -2.78
CA GLN A 139 -5.13 -15.51 -4.07
C GLN A 139 -3.65 -15.12 -4.31
N ASN A 140 -2.97 -14.59 -3.30
CA ASN A 140 -1.58 -14.16 -3.44
C ASN A 140 -0.62 -15.35 -3.42
N PRO A 141 0.38 -15.40 -4.34
CA PRO A 141 1.45 -16.38 -4.26
C PRO A 141 2.21 -16.28 -2.94
N GLN A 142 2.38 -17.40 -2.25
CA GLN A 142 3.24 -17.47 -1.09
C GLN A 142 4.68 -17.67 -1.57
N ARG A 143 5.58 -16.77 -1.13
CA ARG A 143 6.97 -16.73 -1.58
C ARG A 143 7.86 -17.60 -0.72
N LEU A 144 8.87 -18.16 -1.33
CA LEU A 144 9.85 -19.00 -0.66
C LEU A 144 10.94 -18.15 -0.01
N ALA A 145 11.55 -18.72 1.06
CA ALA A 145 12.61 -18.06 1.81
C ALA A 145 13.66 -19.08 2.27
N SER A 146 14.92 -18.71 2.18
CA SER A 146 15.98 -19.45 2.86
C SER A 146 16.04 -19.06 4.36
N LEU A 147 16.17 -20.04 5.22
CA LEU A 147 16.39 -19.84 6.65
C LEU A 147 17.82 -19.34 6.88
N ILE A 148 17.96 -18.17 7.51
CA ILE A 148 19.28 -17.63 7.85
C ILE A 148 19.61 -17.89 9.31
N HIS A 149 18.70 -17.54 10.21
CA HIS A 149 18.90 -17.74 11.63
C HIS A 149 17.60 -18.18 12.32
N LYS A 150 17.75 -19.17 13.17
CA LYS A 150 16.68 -19.67 14.01
C LYS A 150 17.12 -19.58 15.47
N ARG A 151 16.17 -19.25 16.32
CA ARG A 151 16.40 -19.21 17.77
C ARG A 151 16.92 -20.55 18.30
N GLY A 152 17.97 -20.49 19.13
CA GLY A 152 18.62 -21.65 19.73
C GLY A 152 19.67 -22.32 18.84
N ASP A 153 19.86 -21.89 17.60
CA ASP A 153 20.94 -22.41 16.76
C ASP A 153 22.29 -21.82 17.19
N HIS A 154 23.37 -22.61 17.09
CA HIS A 154 24.75 -22.18 17.38
C HIS A 154 24.91 -21.56 18.78
N ASP A 155 24.25 -22.14 19.78
CA ASP A 155 24.23 -21.68 21.17
C ASP A 155 23.71 -20.27 21.40
N CYS A 156 23.12 -19.64 20.36
CA CYS A 156 22.53 -18.31 20.45
C CYS A 156 21.08 -18.38 20.93
N HIS A 157 20.76 -17.60 21.96
CA HIS A 157 19.37 -17.43 22.38
C HIS A 157 18.52 -16.83 21.25
N THR A 158 19.05 -15.85 20.51
CA THR A 158 18.34 -15.22 19.38
C THR A 158 19.31 -14.48 18.46
N PHE A 159 18.88 -14.26 17.21
CA PHE A 159 19.60 -13.45 16.23
C PHE A 159 18.77 -12.23 15.90
N ARG A 160 19.43 -11.06 15.78
CA ARG A 160 18.75 -9.80 15.47
C ARG A 160 19.62 -8.89 14.60
N ILE A 161 19.05 -7.79 14.16
CA ILE A 161 19.71 -6.64 13.52
C ILE A 161 20.39 -7.04 12.21
N PRO A 162 19.62 -7.24 11.12
CA PRO A 162 20.16 -7.65 9.83
C PRO A 162 20.91 -6.54 9.11
N GLY A 163 22.04 -6.88 8.53
CA GLY A 163 22.75 -6.13 7.50
C GLY A 163 23.10 -7.05 6.35
N ILE A 164 22.93 -6.61 5.09
CA ILE A 164 23.32 -7.41 3.93
C ILE A 164 24.01 -6.55 2.88
N ALA A 165 25.06 -7.09 2.28
CA ALA A 165 25.74 -6.45 1.15
C ALA A 165 26.18 -7.50 0.12
N ARG A 166 26.44 -7.05 -1.10
CA ARG A 166 27.01 -7.87 -2.17
C ARG A 166 28.47 -7.51 -2.34
N ALA A 167 29.34 -8.49 -2.13
CA ALA A 167 30.77 -8.34 -2.37
C ALA A 167 31.08 -8.22 -3.88
N LYS A 168 32.26 -7.69 -4.21
CA LYS A 168 32.68 -7.47 -5.61
C LYS A 168 32.74 -8.76 -6.43
N ASN A 169 32.98 -9.91 -5.81
CA ASN A 169 32.93 -11.23 -6.46
C ASN A 169 31.51 -11.81 -6.62
N GLY A 170 30.48 -11.08 -6.21
CA GLY A 170 29.08 -11.49 -6.33
C GLY A 170 28.52 -12.22 -5.12
N ASN A 171 29.33 -12.60 -4.14
CA ASN A 171 28.86 -13.23 -2.90
C ASN A 171 27.94 -12.27 -2.11
N LEU A 172 26.88 -12.82 -1.50
CA LEU A 172 26.07 -12.09 -0.53
C LEU A 172 26.63 -12.31 0.87
N LEU A 173 26.76 -11.23 1.63
CA LEU A 173 27.29 -11.20 2.97
C LEU A 173 26.20 -10.75 3.92
N ALA A 174 25.68 -11.64 4.76
CA ALA A 174 24.64 -11.37 5.74
C ALA A 174 25.27 -11.25 7.14
N VAL A 175 25.19 -10.10 7.76
CA VAL A 175 25.65 -9.85 9.12
C VAL A 175 24.48 -9.68 10.09
N ALA A 176 24.67 -10.11 11.34
CA ALA A 176 23.64 -9.99 12.37
C ALA A 176 24.25 -10.08 13.78
N ASP A 177 23.53 -9.57 14.79
CA ASP A 177 23.82 -9.87 16.19
C ASP A 177 23.58 -11.35 16.47
N MET A 178 24.60 -12.04 17.01
CA MET A 178 24.53 -13.35 17.64
C MET A 178 24.37 -13.16 19.15
N ARG A 179 23.15 -13.19 19.66
CA ARG A 179 22.85 -12.92 21.08
C ARG A 179 22.79 -14.21 21.88
N TYR A 180 23.79 -14.47 22.69
CA TYR A 180 23.92 -15.76 23.38
C TYR A 180 23.03 -15.86 24.62
N ASN A 181 23.00 -14.84 25.49
CA ASN A 181 22.31 -14.94 26.77
C ASN A 181 20.81 -14.70 26.70
N SER A 182 20.38 -13.71 25.91
CA SER A 182 19.00 -13.25 25.86
C SER A 182 18.72 -12.43 24.59
N ARG A 183 17.46 -11.98 24.40
CA ARG A 183 17.09 -11.05 23.32
C ARG A 183 17.39 -9.58 23.60
N LYS A 184 18.01 -9.25 24.75
CA LYS A 184 18.26 -7.86 25.14
C LYS A 184 19.32 -7.24 24.23
N ASP A 185 19.27 -5.91 24.14
CA ASP A 185 20.32 -5.10 23.54
C ASP A 185 21.51 -5.00 24.51
N LEU A 186 22.64 -4.39 24.08
CA LEU A 186 23.84 -4.18 24.90
C LEU A 186 23.52 -3.58 26.30
N GLN A 187 24.25 -3.94 27.36
CA GLN A 187 25.42 -4.80 27.30
C GLN A 187 25.02 -6.23 27.65
N GLU A 188 25.39 -7.17 26.81
CA GLU A 188 25.17 -8.61 26.92
C GLU A 188 26.27 -9.33 26.11
N HIS A 189 26.36 -10.66 26.17
CA HIS A 189 27.19 -11.44 25.27
C HIS A 189 26.57 -11.43 23.86
N ILE A 190 27.16 -10.62 22.98
CA ILE A 190 26.72 -10.44 21.61
C ILE A 190 27.92 -10.32 20.68
N ASP A 191 28.00 -11.20 19.69
CA ASP A 191 28.96 -11.10 18.59
C ASP A 191 28.28 -10.61 17.32
N ILE A 192 29.05 -10.04 16.40
CA ILE A 192 28.57 -9.83 15.03
C ILE A 192 28.94 -11.07 14.23
N GLY A 193 27.93 -11.82 13.81
CA GLY A 193 28.06 -13.00 12.97
C GLY A 193 27.93 -12.69 11.49
N LEU A 194 28.61 -13.46 10.67
CA LEU A 194 28.54 -13.41 9.21
C LEU A 194 28.12 -14.77 8.66
N ARG A 195 27.21 -14.73 7.67
CA ARG A 195 26.97 -15.84 6.74
C ARG A 195 27.23 -15.38 5.31
N ILE A 196 27.74 -16.30 4.46
CA ILE A 196 28.04 -16.01 3.06
C ILE A 196 27.21 -16.91 2.17
N SER A 197 26.58 -16.33 1.15
CA SER A 197 25.95 -17.07 0.05
C SER A 197 26.72 -16.83 -1.24
N LYS A 198 27.01 -17.92 -1.98
CA LYS A 198 27.71 -17.92 -3.27
C LYS A 198 26.75 -18.16 -4.46
N ASP A 199 25.47 -18.38 -4.19
CA ASP A 199 24.44 -18.80 -5.13
C ASP A 199 23.21 -17.89 -5.13
N GLY A 200 23.42 -16.62 -4.77
CA GLY A 200 22.36 -15.61 -4.79
C GLY A 200 21.30 -15.78 -3.71
N GLY A 201 21.68 -16.34 -2.57
CA GLY A 201 20.83 -16.46 -1.38
C GLY A 201 20.15 -17.82 -1.23
N GLN A 202 20.40 -18.78 -2.15
CA GLN A 202 19.78 -20.10 -2.09
C GLN A 202 20.31 -20.90 -0.90
N THR A 203 21.64 -20.91 -0.72
CA THR A 203 22.32 -21.54 0.42
C THR A 203 23.29 -20.58 1.12
N TRP A 204 23.56 -20.86 2.38
CA TRP A 204 24.38 -20.00 3.25
C TRP A 204 25.35 -20.82 4.10
N THR A 205 26.56 -20.30 4.30
CA THR A 205 27.53 -20.88 5.25
C THR A 205 26.96 -20.90 6.67
N PRO A 206 27.48 -21.73 7.58
CA PRO A 206 27.24 -21.54 9.01
C PRO A 206 27.63 -20.14 9.48
N PRO A 207 27.00 -19.59 10.54
CA PRO A 207 27.38 -18.29 11.06
C PRO A 207 28.78 -18.36 11.69
N THR A 208 29.58 -17.36 11.36
CA THR A 208 30.94 -17.21 11.91
C THR A 208 31.04 -15.84 12.57
N PRO A 209 31.43 -15.74 13.85
CA PRO A 209 31.72 -14.46 14.48
C PRO A 209 32.86 -13.74 13.74
N ILE A 210 32.62 -12.49 13.36
CA ILE A 210 33.62 -11.61 12.71
C ILE A 210 34.02 -10.44 13.60
N MET A 211 33.23 -10.16 14.64
CA MET A 211 33.53 -9.20 15.69
C MET A 211 33.11 -9.81 17.03
N ASP A 212 34.03 -10.51 17.68
CA ASP A 212 33.96 -11.04 19.03
C ASP A 212 34.91 -10.19 19.91
N MET A 213 34.36 -9.58 20.94
CA MET A 213 35.17 -8.71 21.81
C MET A 213 35.93 -9.48 22.88
N GLY A 214 35.64 -10.77 23.10
CA GLY A 214 36.31 -11.57 24.11
C GLY A 214 36.27 -10.90 25.50
N GLU A 215 37.42 -10.83 26.16
CA GLU A 215 37.60 -10.01 27.37
C GLU A 215 38.05 -8.60 26.96
N HIS A 216 37.15 -7.62 27.07
CA HIS A 216 37.41 -6.24 26.66
C HIS A 216 36.82 -5.25 27.67
N GLY A 217 37.54 -4.12 27.90
CA GLY A 217 37.10 -3.06 28.82
C GLY A 217 36.88 -3.54 30.25
N GLY A 218 37.61 -4.56 30.71
CA GLY A 218 37.49 -5.15 32.04
C GLY A 218 36.28 -6.06 32.22
N LYS A 219 35.55 -6.41 31.12
CA LYS A 219 34.42 -7.33 31.14
C LYS A 219 34.77 -8.72 30.62
N PRO A 220 34.29 -9.78 31.28
CA PRO A 220 34.44 -11.14 30.76
C PRO A 220 33.57 -11.33 29.50
N GLN A 221 33.96 -12.24 28.62
CA GLN A 221 33.27 -12.51 27.36
C GLN A 221 31.74 -12.69 27.52
N LYS A 222 31.29 -13.45 28.51
CA LYS A 222 29.87 -13.71 28.78
C LYS A 222 29.01 -12.45 29.08
N GLU A 223 29.66 -11.31 29.31
CA GLU A 223 29.03 -10.00 29.56
C GLU A 223 29.49 -8.94 28.56
N ASN A 224 30.12 -9.35 27.46
CA ASN A 224 30.79 -8.48 26.53
C ASN A 224 30.27 -8.67 25.11
N GLY A 225 30.09 -7.60 24.36
CA GLY A 225 29.60 -7.75 22.97
C GLY A 225 29.51 -6.44 22.22
N CYS A 226 29.30 -6.63 20.92
CA CYS A 226 28.97 -5.57 19.96
C CYS A 226 27.58 -5.80 19.37
N SER A 227 26.92 -4.73 18.94
CA SER A 227 25.56 -4.80 18.37
C SER A 227 25.35 -3.74 17.29
N ASP A 228 24.27 -3.85 16.55
CA ASP A 228 23.84 -2.92 15.52
C ASP A 228 24.81 -2.83 14.31
N PRO A 229 25.10 -3.95 13.62
CA PRO A 229 26.07 -3.97 12.53
C PRO A 229 25.62 -3.15 11.32
N CYS A 230 26.55 -2.36 10.77
CA CYS A 230 26.44 -1.70 9.49
C CYS A 230 27.53 -2.23 8.55
N ILE A 231 27.15 -2.88 7.46
CA ILE A 231 28.08 -3.41 6.47
C ILE A 231 28.21 -2.45 5.29
N LEU A 232 29.43 -2.19 4.82
CA LEU A 232 29.74 -1.37 3.67
C LEU A 232 30.76 -2.07 2.78
N VAL A 233 30.52 -2.14 1.48
CA VAL A 233 31.46 -2.63 0.49
C VAL A 233 32.00 -1.45 -0.31
N ASN A 234 33.30 -1.28 -0.33
CA ASN A 234 33.99 -0.35 -1.24
C ASN A 234 33.99 -0.96 -2.66
N ASN A 235 33.12 -0.46 -3.52
CA ASN A 235 32.96 -0.99 -4.88
C ASN A 235 34.22 -0.80 -5.75
N ASN A 236 35.12 0.12 -5.40
CA ASN A 236 36.36 0.35 -6.14
C ASN A 236 37.42 -0.69 -5.78
N THR A 237 37.69 -0.87 -4.49
CA THR A 237 38.76 -1.77 -4.00
C THR A 237 38.27 -3.20 -3.76
N GLY A 238 37.00 -3.37 -3.39
CA GLY A 238 36.44 -4.64 -2.90
C GLY A 238 36.57 -4.82 -1.39
N GLU A 239 37.19 -3.88 -0.68
CA GLU A 239 37.31 -3.92 0.77
C GLU A 239 35.94 -3.78 1.44
N ILE A 240 35.72 -4.53 2.51
CA ILE A 240 34.48 -4.58 3.26
C ILE A 240 34.73 -4.06 4.66
N PHE A 241 33.83 -3.19 5.11
CA PHE A 241 33.79 -2.65 6.47
C PHE A 241 32.55 -3.15 7.18
N VAL A 242 32.67 -3.65 8.41
CA VAL A 242 31.54 -3.87 9.29
C VAL A 242 31.78 -3.06 10.56
N ALA A 243 30.93 -2.05 10.75
CA ALA A 243 30.94 -1.23 11.94
C ALA A 243 29.86 -1.72 12.92
N ALA A 244 30.12 -1.65 14.21
CA ALA A 244 29.18 -1.98 15.27
C ALA A 244 29.40 -1.10 16.50
N CYS A 245 28.47 -1.13 17.42
CA CYS A 245 28.50 -0.39 18.66
C CYS A 245 28.93 -1.31 19.79
N TRP A 246 29.92 -0.89 20.58
CA TRP A 246 30.27 -1.48 21.87
C TRP A 246 29.98 -0.51 23.00
N THR A 247 29.64 -1.01 24.19
CA THR A 247 29.52 -0.19 25.40
C THR A 247 29.88 -0.99 26.63
N HIS A 248 30.58 -0.34 27.60
CA HIS A 248 30.81 -0.97 28.89
C HIS A 248 29.49 -1.33 29.60
N GLY A 249 28.42 -0.55 29.37
CA GLY A 249 27.14 -0.68 30.05
C GLY A 249 27.19 -0.27 31.51
N LYS A 250 26.09 0.22 32.00
CA LYS A 250 25.90 0.53 33.44
C LYS A 250 24.80 -0.37 33.96
N PRO A 251 24.93 -0.97 35.15
CA PRO A 251 23.86 -1.77 35.74
C PRO A 251 22.52 -1.01 35.75
N ASN A 252 21.46 -1.69 35.37
CA ASN A 252 20.08 -1.15 35.33
C ASN A 252 19.89 0.07 34.43
N THR A 253 20.77 0.30 33.44
CA THR A 253 20.60 1.34 32.41
C THR A 253 20.48 0.73 31.03
N HIS A 254 19.96 1.54 30.09
CA HIS A 254 19.83 1.19 28.68
C HIS A 254 20.69 2.19 27.89
N GLN A 255 21.76 1.74 27.20
CA GLN A 255 22.70 2.63 26.52
C GLN A 255 22.07 3.53 25.47
N TRP A 256 21.00 3.06 24.83
CA TRP A 256 20.25 3.83 23.85
C TRP A 256 19.35 4.92 24.46
N ARG A 257 19.26 5.02 25.79
CA ARG A 257 18.36 5.97 26.48
C ARG A 257 19.01 6.54 27.74
N GLY A 258 18.64 7.75 28.07
CA GLY A 258 19.04 8.39 29.33
C GLY A 258 20.54 8.42 29.54
N LYS A 259 20.99 7.95 30.70
CA LYS A 259 22.38 7.98 31.12
C LYS A 259 23.14 6.68 30.81
N GLY A 260 22.71 5.87 29.87
CA GLY A 260 23.36 4.61 29.51
C GLY A 260 24.71 4.79 28.84
N SER A 261 24.94 5.94 28.17
CA SER A 261 26.22 6.39 27.64
C SER A 261 26.43 7.84 28.01
N GLU A 262 27.66 8.22 28.43
CA GLU A 262 28.02 9.56 28.88
C GLU A 262 28.81 10.32 27.80
N PRO A 263 28.92 11.65 27.89
CA PRO A 263 29.88 12.43 27.12
C PRO A 263 31.32 11.98 27.35
N GLY A 264 32.20 12.29 26.41
CA GLY A 264 33.61 11.90 26.46
C GLY A 264 33.91 10.68 25.59
N LEU A 265 35.13 10.18 25.73
CA LEU A 265 35.66 9.09 24.91
C LEU A 265 36.08 7.89 25.77
N ASP A 266 35.90 7.98 27.09
CA ASP A 266 36.30 6.95 28.06
C ASP A 266 35.52 5.66 27.80
N ILE A 267 36.25 4.56 27.60
CA ILE A 267 35.72 3.23 27.33
C ILE A 267 34.75 2.73 28.40
N HIS A 268 34.96 3.11 29.67
CA HIS A 268 34.12 2.69 30.80
C HIS A 268 32.80 3.51 30.93
N LYS A 269 32.66 4.60 30.17
CA LYS A 269 31.55 5.52 30.32
C LYS A 269 30.78 5.77 29.03
N SER A 270 31.47 5.78 27.91
CA SER A 270 30.92 6.18 26.61
C SER A 270 30.91 5.03 25.64
N THR A 271 29.89 5.00 24.82
CA THR A 271 29.74 4.06 23.70
C THR A 271 30.89 4.19 22.72
N GLN A 272 31.43 3.05 22.27
CA GLN A 272 32.55 2.94 21.36
C GLN A 272 32.10 2.52 19.97
N PHE A 273 32.70 3.09 18.94
CA PHE A 273 32.47 2.78 17.55
C PHE A 273 33.53 1.78 17.08
N MET A 274 33.15 0.51 16.90
CA MET A 274 34.06 -0.58 16.56
C MET A 274 33.94 -0.93 15.10
N VAL A 275 35.03 -1.32 14.43
CA VAL A 275 35.06 -1.69 13.01
C VAL A 275 35.95 -2.89 12.81
N VAL A 276 35.55 -3.83 11.96
CA VAL A 276 36.41 -4.87 11.37
C VAL A 276 36.39 -4.74 9.85
N ARG A 277 37.47 -5.16 9.20
CA ARG A 277 37.70 -5.03 7.76
C ARG A 277 38.05 -6.36 7.11
N SER A 278 37.63 -6.54 5.85
CA SER A 278 38.03 -7.69 5.03
C SER A 278 38.46 -7.22 3.65
N THR A 279 39.57 -7.75 3.12
CA THR A 279 40.06 -7.49 1.76
C THR A 279 39.92 -8.69 0.82
N ASP A 280 39.37 -9.80 1.29
CA ASP A 280 39.26 -11.08 0.62
C ASP A 280 37.78 -11.56 0.49
N HIS A 281 36.86 -10.59 0.30
CA HIS A 281 35.45 -10.84 0.12
C HIS A 281 34.75 -11.48 1.33
N GLY A 282 35.25 -11.21 2.55
CA GLY A 282 34.66 -11.68 3.80
C GLY A 282 35.21 -13.02 4.30
N ALA A 283 36.28 -13.56 3.69
CA ALA A 283 36.86 -14.83 4.10
C ALA A 283 37.68 -14.67 5.41
N THR A 284 38.41 -13.55 5.54
CA THR A 284 39.14 -13.20 6.78
C THR A 284 38.90 -11.76 7.18
N TRP A 285 39.08 -11.46 8.45
CA TRP A 285 38.77 -10.16 9.04
C TRP A 285 39.90 -9.67 9.95
N THR A 286 40.06 -8.36 10.02
CA THR A 286 40.98 -7.75 11.03
C THR A 286 40.44 -7.98 12.44
N ALA A 287 41.30 -7.81 13.44
CA ALA A 287 40.83 -7.61 14.79
C ALA A 287 39.95 -6.34 14.88
N PRO A 288 39.03 -6.25 15.86
CA PRO A 288 38.21 -5.06 16.06
C PRO A 288 39.03 -3.80 16.31
N GLU A 289 38.82 -2.78 15.50
CA GLU A 289 39.44 -1.46 15.60
C GLU A 289 38.49 -0.48 16.28
N ASN A 290 38.98 0.32 17.24
CA ASN A 290 38.17 1.33 17.91
C ASN A 290 38.33 2.70 17.22
N TRP A 291 37.30 3.14 16.51
CA TRP A 291 37.30 4.40 15.78
C TRP A 291 36.67 5.58 16.56
N THR A 292 36.33 5.40 17.83
CA THR A 292 35.61 6.42 18.62
C THR A 292 36.34 7.75 18.68
N THR A 293 37.68 7.73 18.90
CA THR A 293 38.48 8.96 19.03
C THR A 293 38.55 9.79 17.74
N GLN A 294 38.41 9.18 16.58
CA GLN A 294 38.42 9.89 15.29
C GLN A 294 37.06 10.36 14.86
N LEU A 295 35.97 9.78 15.38
CA LEU A 295 34.62 10.03 14.88
C LEU A 295 33.73 10.78 15.87
N LYS A 296 33.78 10.43 17.15
CA LYS A 296 32.84 10.95 18.12
C LYS A 296 33.22 12.33 18.63
N ASN A 297 32.32 13.31 18.55
CA ASN A 297 32.51 14.54 19.30
C ASN A 297 32.48 14.25 20.83
N PRO A 298 33.48 14.68 21.59
CA PRO A 298 33.54 14.42 23.04
C PRO A 298 32.35 14.99 23.82
N ALA A 299 31.69 16.03 23.32
CA ALA A 299 30.47 16.57 23.96
C ALA A 299 29.26 15.64 23.82
N TRP A 300 29.24 14.74 22.84
CA TRP A 300 28.09 13.87 22.62
C TRP A 300 28.05 12.71 23.63
N HIS A 301 26.84 12.31 23.99
CA HIS A 301 26.60 11.16 24.85
C HIS A 301 26.85 9.83 24.14
N LEU A 302 26.48 9.75 22.87
CA LEU A 302 26.53 8.51 22.09
C LEU A 302 26.83 8.82 20.62
N PHE A 303 27.66 7.97 20.01
CA PHE A 303 27.82 7.93 18.56
C PHE A 303 28.05 6.49 18.11
N ALA A 304 27.28 6.02 17.14
CA ALA A 304 27.25 4.63 16.69
C ALA A 304 26.87 4.55 15.22
N PRO A 305 27.17 3.45 14.51
CA PRO A 305 26.59 3.22 13.20
C PRO A 305 25.07 3.10 13.29
N ALA A 306 24.37 3.44 12.24
CA ALA A 306 23.00 3.00 12.04
C ALA A 306 23.04 1.58 11.43
N PRO A 307 22.28 0.60 11.98
CA PRO A 307 22.36 -0.77 11.48
C PRO A 307 21.87 -0.90 10.05
N GLY A 308 22.35 -1.93 9.34
CA GLY A 308 21.99 -2.22 7.95
C GLY A 308 23.20 -2.13 7.03
N ASN A 309 23.17 -1.19 6.08
CA ASN A 309 24.25 -1.07 5.10
C ASN A 309 24.62 0.39 4.79
N GLY A 310 25.93 0.60 4.57
CA GLY A 310 26.47 1.79 3.92
C GLY A 310 26.54 1.62 2.40
N ILE A 311 27.00 2.65 1.70
CA ILE A 311 27.07 2.72 0.25
C ILE A 311 28.42 3.27 -0.24
N THR A 312 28.80 2.91 -1.47
CA THR A 312 29.81 3.59 -2.27
C THR A 312 29.12 4.48 -3.30
N LEU A 313 29.42 5.77 -3.28
CA LEU A 313 28.89 6.72 -4.26
C LEU A 313 29.53 6.52 -5.63
N LYS A 314 28.93 7.10 -6.67
CA LYS A 314 29.45 7.04 -8.04
C LYS A 314 30.84 7.65 -8.20
N ASP A 315 31.19 8.65 -7.37
CA ASP A 315 32.51 9.27 -7.35
C ASP A 315 33.55 8.47 -6.53
N GLY A 316 33.12 7.36 -5.92
CA GLY A 316 33.96 6.49 -5.09
C GLY A 316 33.95 6.83 -3.60
N THR A 317 33.29 7.91 -3.19
CA THR A 317 33.13 8.25 -1.77
C THR A 317 32.37 7.15 -1.04
N LEU A 318 32.88 6.72 0.10
CA LEU A 318 32.20 5.78 0.99
C LEU A 318 31.30 6.56 1.95
N VAL A 319 30.07 6.10 2.15
CA VAL A 319 29.12 6.72 3.06
C VAL A 319 28.48 5.67 3.96
N MET A 320 28.51 5.91 5.27
CA MET A 320 27.85 5.05 6.26
C MET A 320 26.84 5.88 7.07
N PRO A 321 25.59 5.44 7.18
CA PRO A 321 24.60 6.11 8.04
C PRO A 321 24.96 5.88 9.50
N THR A 322 24.77 6.91 10.33
CA THR A 322 25.10 6.91 11.75
C THR A 322 23.98 7.52 12.60
N GLN A 323 24.03 7.27 13.89
CA GLN A 323 23.11 7.79 14.88
C GLN A 323 23.88 8.26 16.10
N GLY A 324 23.37 9.28 16.76
CA GLY A 324 24.01 9.82 17.95
C GLY A 324 23.04 10.39 18.96
N ARG A 325 23.63 10.84 20.07
CA ARG A 325 22.97 11.73 21.04
C ARG A 325 23.88 12.90 21.30
N ASP A 326 23.38 14.08 21.14
CA ASP A 326 24.11 15.32 21.32
C ASP A 326 24.50 15.58 22.79
N GLU A 327 25.04 16.74 23.09
CA GLU A 327 25.42 17.20 24.42
C GLU A 327 24.25 17.31 25.41
N ASN A 328 23.02 17.41 24.90
CA ASN A 328 21.79 17.42 25.70
C ASN A 328 21.15 16.03 25.82
N GLY A 329 21.76 15.02 25.20
CA GLY A 329 21.24 13.65 25.14
C GLY A 329 20.09 13.48 24.14
N LEU A 330 19.82 14.46 23.26
CA LEU A 330 18.81 14.37 22.19
C LEU A 330 19.32 13.46 21.06
N PRO A 331 18.53 12.50 20.62
CA PRO A 331 18.93 11.62 19.53
C PRO A 331 18.92 12.37 18.19
N PHE A 332 19.85 11.99 17.31
CA PHE A 332 19.94 12.48 15.95
C PHE A 332 20.44 11.38 15.00
N SER A 333 20.16 11.55 13.72
CA SER A 333 20.75 10.77 12.63
C SER A 333 21.64 11.67 11.78
N ASN A 334 22.72 11.10 11.26
CA ASN A 334 23.63 11.75 10.33
C ASN A 334 24.37 10.69 9.48
N ILE A 335 25.48 11.08 8.83
CA ILE A 335 26.36 10.17 8.08
C ILE A 335 27.81 10.41 8.45
N ILE A 336 28.64 9.37 8.23
CA ILE A 336 30.08 9.54 8.07
C ILE A 336 30.47 9.21 6.63
N TYR A 337 31.50 9.84 6.12
CA TYR A 337 31.98 9.60 4.76
C TYR A 337 33.51 9.61 4.65
N SER A 338 34.04 8.89 3.66
CA SER A 338 35.45 8.81 3.33
C SER A 338 35.65 9.05 1.85
N LYS A 339 36.62 9.92 1.50
CA LYS A 339 37.02 10.21 0.12
C LYS A 339 38.31 9.52 -0.31
N ASP A 340 38.94 8.80 0.59
CA ASP A 340 40.25 8.16 0.44
C ASP A 340 40.19 6.64 0.65
N HIS A 341 39.08 6.03 0.23
CA HIS A 341 38.83 4.59 0.31
C HIS A 341 38.80 4.03 1.75
N GLY A 342 38.39 4.81 2.74
CA GLY A 342 38.22 4.34 4.10
C GLY A 342 39.42 4.56 5.02
N LYS A 343 40.45 5.30 4.56
CA LYS A 343 41.62 5.63 5.38
C LYS A 343 41.29 6.69 6.44
N THR A 344 40.58 7.74 6.03
CA THR A 344 40.07 8.78 6.93
C THR A 344 38.57 8.97 6.75
N TRP A 345 37.89 9.37 7.83
CA TRP A 345 36.44 9.55 7.84
C TRP A 345 36.06 10.91 8.42
N THR A 346 35.07 11.53 7.78
CA THR A 346 34.50 12.82 8.21
C THR A 346 33.09 12.59 8.69
N VAL A 347 32.72 13.24 9.80
CA VAL A 347 31.36 13.19 10.38
C VAL A 347 30.57 14.38 9.90
N SER A 348 29.37 14.16 9.38
CA SER A 348 28.47 15.21 8.93
C SER A 348 27.76 15.90 10.10
N ASN A 349 27.11 17.04 9.82
CA ASN A 349 26.17 17.63 10.76
C ASN A 349 24.94 16.74 10.97
N PRO A 350 24.24 16.82 12.13
CA PRO A 350 22.96 16.16 12.35
C PRO A 350 21.91 16.54 11.27
N ALA A 351 21.29 15.51 10.68
CA ALA A 351 20.26 15.71 9.65
C ALA A 351 18.88 16.06 10.24
N ARG A 352 18.56 15.47 11.36
CA ARG A 352 17.30 15.66 12.06
C ARG A 352 17.42 15.26 13.52
N ASP A 353 16.86 16.08 14.41
CA ASP A 353 16.70 15.75 15.82
C ASP A 353 15.60 14.69 16.04
N ASN A 354 15.64 14.05 17.18
CA ASN A 354 14.68 13.05 17.65
C ASN A 354 14.56 11.82 16.71
N THR A 355 15.59 11.60 15.87
CA THR A 355 15.73 10.45 14.98
C THR A 355 16.86 9.52 15.44
N THR A 356 16.89 8.30 14.89
CA THR A 356 17.89 7.28 15.25
C THR A 356 18.36 6.51 14.02
N GLU A 357 18.10 5.20 13.94
CA GLU A 357 18.50 4.33 12.84
C GLU A 357 18.06 4.89 11.49
N SER A 358 18.97 4.89 10.53
CA SER A 358 18.71 5.50 9.22
C SER A 358 19.34 4.69 8.09
N ALA A 359 18.85 4.90 6.89
CA ALA A 359 19.38 4.37 5.65
C ALA A 359 19.67 5.51 4.67
N VAL A 360 20.79 5.45 3.96
CA VAL A 360 21.25 6.47 3.02
C VAL A 360 21.29 5.93 1.60
N VAL A 361 20.97 6.77 0.61
CA VAL A 361 21.08 6.43 -0.80
C VAL A 361 21.51 7.64 -1.61
N GLU A 362 22.30 7.40 -2.68
CA GLU A 362 22.62 8.41 -3.69
C GLU A 362 21.49 8.48 -4.73
N LEU A 363 20.97 9.67 -4.96
CA LEU A 363 19.97 9.95 -6.00
C LEU A 363 20.61 10.15 -7.37
N SER A 364 19.80 10.21 -8.42
CA SER A 364 20.30 10.38 -9.79
C SER A 364 20.97 11.74 -10.05
N ASP A 365 20.71 12.72 -9.23
CA ASP A 365 21.32 14.05 -9.25
C ASP A 365 22.54 14.20 -8.32
N ALA A 366 23.12 13.08 -7.90
CA ALA A 366 24.25 12.97 -6.96
C ALA A 366 24.00 13.51 -5.55
N SER A 367 22.78 13.91 -5.21
CA SER A 367 22.44 14.22 -3.82
C SER A 367 22.21 12.96 -3.00
N LEU A 368 22.34 13.06 -1.68
CA LEU A 368 22.02 11.96 -0.76
C LEU A 368 20.65 12.14 -0.14
N LEU A 369 19.90 11.07 -0.06
CA LEU A 369 18.65 10.98 0.69
C LEU A 369 18.88 10.14 1.95
N LEU A 370 18.62 10.70 3.11
CA LEU A 370 18.68 10.00 4.40
C LEU A 370 17.26 9.77 4.90
N ASN A 371 16.89 8.50 5.05
CA ASN A 371 15.58 8.07 5.54
C ASN A 371 15.74 7.54 6.98
N MET A 372 15.08 8.18 7.93
CA MET A 372 15.35 8.04 9.35
C MET A 372 14.16 7.51 10.13
N ARG A 373 14.42 6.67 11.12
CA ARG A 373 13.47 6.28 12.16
C ARG A 373 13.22 7.46 13.09
N ASP A 374 11.94 7.85 13.22
CA ASP A 374 11.54 8.99 14.03
C ASP A 374 10.92 8.54 15.36
N ASN A 375 11.52 8.96 16.47
CA ASN A 375 11.02 8.63 17.82
C ASN A 375 9.68 9.29 18.15
N ARG A 376 9.29 10.37 17.46
CA ARG A 376 7.99 11.03 17.61
C ARG A 376 6.85 10.06 17.32
N ASN A 377 7.06 9.13 16.41
CA ASN A 377 6.12 8.07 16.02
C ASN A 377 5.83 7.05 17.15
N ARG A 378 6.54 7.08 18.26
CA ARG A 378 6.17 6.27 19.44
C ARG A 378 4.79 6.65 19.96
N LYS A 379 4.48 7.93 19.94
CA LYS A 379 3.20 8.51 20.40
C LYS A 379 2.25 8.80 19.22
N ASP A 380 2.79 9.33 18.13
CA ASP A 380 2.00 9.64 16.94
C ASP A 380 1.65 8.37 16.13
N LYS A 381 0.34 8.09 16.05
CA LYS A 381 -0.24 7.03 15.22
C LYS A 381 -1.23 7.60 14.18
N SER A 382 -1.24 8.92 14.03
CA SER A 382 -2.13 9.67 13.15
C SER A 382 -1.64 9.67 11.68
N HIS A 383 -2.18 10.56 10.88
CA HIS A 383 -1.75 10.77 9.50
C HIS A 383 -0.34 11.39 9.38
N THR A 384 0.14 12.06 10.42
CA THR A 384 1.50 12.63 10.48
C THR A 384 2.58 11.63 10.91
N ASN A 385 2.20 10.39 11.27
CA ASN A 385 3.16 9.31 11.45
C ASN A 385 3.80 8.92 10.11
N GLY A 386 5.12 8.97 10.04
CA GLY A 386 5.88 8.57 8.87
C GLY A 386 7.39 8.63 9.11
N ARG A 387 8.15 8.15 8.14
CA ARG A 387 9.62 8.26 8.14
C ARG A 387 10.02 9.72 8.04
N ALA A 388 11.00 10.14 8.85
CA ALA A 388 11.67 11.41 8.67
C ALA A 388 12.65 11.29 7.49
N VAL A 389 12.63 12.25 6.57
CA VAL A 389 13.43 12.20 5.34
C VAL A 389 14.11 13.53 5.10
N SER A 390 15.45 13.51 5.01
CA SER A 390 16.28 14.68 4.70
C SER A 390 17.15 14.45 3.49
N ARG A 391 17.50 15.53 2.78
CA ARG A 391 18.35 15.54 1.58
C ARG A 391 19.55 16.46 1.77
N THR A 392 20.71 16.06 1.23
CA THR A 392 21.93 16.88 1.21
C THR A 392 22.58 16.81 -0.17
N THR A 393 23.29 17.87 -0.55
CA THR A 393 24.11 17.96 -1.77
C THR A 393 25.58 18.20 -1.46
N ASP A 394 25.96 18.26 -0.20
CA ASP A 394 27.30 18.62 0.31
C ASP A 394 27.80 17.64 1.37
N LEU A 395 27.45 16.34 1.24
CA LEU A 395 27.81 15.27 2.17
C LEU A 395 27.41 15.56 3.62
N GLY A 396 26.27 16.25 3.80
CA GLY A 396 25.67 16.49 5.11
C GLY A 396 26.24 17.66 5.89
N GLN A 397 26.94 18.59 5.23
CA GLN A 397 27.25 19.88 5.85
C GLN A 397 25.97 20.69 6.04
N THR A 398 25.05 20.60 5.07
CA THR A 398 23.68 21.13 5.17
C THR A 398 22.63 20.07 4.82
N TRP A 399 21.46 20.15 5.47
CA TRP A 399 20.35 19.25 5.26
C TRP A 399 19.06 20.01 4.99
N THR A 400 18.28 19.52 4.05
CA THR A 400 16.93 20.03 3.74
C THR A 400 15.89 18.93 3.94
N THR A 401 14.70 19.29 4.40
CA THR A 401 13.59 18.34 4.53
C THR A 401 13.10 17.92 3.14
N HIS A 402 12.96 16.61 2.90
CA HIS A 402 12.47 16.10 1.63
C HIS A 402 10.93 16.20 1.56
N SER A 403 10.37 16.28 0.35
CA SER A 403 8.92 16.44 0.11
C SER A 403 8.07 15.26 0.66
N THR A 404 8.67 14.08 0.84
CA THR A 404 7.98 12.89 1.40
C THR A 404 8.14 12.73 2.91
N ASP A 405 8.73 13.71 3.58
CA ASP A 405 8.88 13.70 5.03
C ASP A 405 7.53 13.50 5.72
N HIS A 406 7.42 12.49 6.60
CA HIS A 406 6.21 12.09 7.33
C HIS A 406 4.93 11.86 6.50
N SER A 407 5.02 11.77 5.17
CA SER A 407 3.83 11.73 4.30
C SER A 407 3.68 10.45 3.47
N ALA A 408 4.78 9.79 3.08
CA ALA A 408 4.73 8.70 2.10
C ALA A 408 4.93 7.31 2.69
N LEU A 409 5.71 7.19 3.77
CA LEU A 409 6.15 5.91 4.31
C LEU A 409 5.74 5.78 5.78
N PRO A 410 4.76 4.92 6.13
CA PRO A 410 4.33 4.73 7.53
C PRO A 410 5.42 4.08 8.36
N GLU A 411 5.43 4.34 9.67
CA GLU A 411 6.49 3.87 10.55
C GLU A 411 5.99 3.43 11.94
N PRO A 412 6.27 2.17 12.36
CA PRO A 412 5.98 1.71 13.73
C PRO A 412 7.15 1.93 14.68
N VAL A 413 8.05 2.88 14.44
CA VAL A 413 9.33 3.07 15.15
C VAL A 413 10.24 1.85 15.00
N CYS A 414 10.65 1.60 13.77
CA CYS A 414 11.45 0.45 13.37
C CYS A 414 12.54 0.88 12.37
N MET A 415 13.67 0.19 12.38
CA MET A 415 14.66 0.28 11.31
C MET A 415 14.00 -0.04 9.96
N ALA A 416 14.53 0.54 8.91
CA ALA A 416 14.13 0.32 7.54
C ALA A 416 15.36 0.28 6.64
N SER A 417 15.23 -0.30 5.44
CA SER A 417 16.30 -0.29 4.45
C SER A 417 15.88 0.48 3.21
N LEU A 418 16.83 1.17 2.60
CA LEU A 418 16.67 1.97 1.39
C LEU A 418 17.90 1.75 0.50
N ILE A 419 17.67 1.34 -0.75
CA ILE A 419 18.74 1.21 -1.75
C ILE A 419 18.33 1.80 -3.09
N ALA A 420 19.32 2.25 -3.88
CA ALA A 420 19.14 2.62 -5.28
C ALA A 420 19.38 1.42 -6.20
N ASP A 421 18.67 1.38 -7.32
CA ASP A 421 18.94 0.44 -8.39
C ASP A 421 20.12 0.94 -9.23
N PRO A 422 21.26 0.28 -9.27
CA PRO A 422 22.43 0.76 -10.02
C PRO A 422 22.22 0.70 -11.54
N HIS A 423 21.22 -0.06 -12.01
CA HIS A 423 20.93 -0.28 -13.44
C HIS A 423 19.75 0.56 -13.94
N ARG A 424 18.93 1.16 -13.04
CA ARG A 424 17.71 1.91 -13.38
C ARG A 424 17.71 3.25 -12.69
N THR A 425 18.14 4.28 -13.41
CA THR A 425 18.25 5.65 -12.92
C THR A 425 16.97 6.14 -12.26
N GLY A 426 17.10 6.72 -11.06
CA GLY A 426 15.97 7.22 -10.27
C GLY A 426 15.12 6.17 -9.60
N THR A 427 15.44 4.88 -9.77
CA THR A 427 14.70 3.77 -9.12
C THR A 427 15.28 3.48 -7.74
N LEU A 428 14.41 3.48 -6.73
CA LEU A 428 14.73 3.16 -5.34
C LEU A 428 13.82 2.03 -4.83
N TYR A 429 14.36 1.20 -3.93
CA TYR A 429 13.61 0.20 -3.17
C TYR A 429 13.71 0.50 -1.68
N PHE A 430 12.56 0.44 -1.00
CA PHE A 430 12.44 0.69 0.44
C PHE A 430 11.71 -0.47 1.11
N SER A 431 12.23 -0.97 2.22
CA SER A 431 11.58 -2.03 3.02
C SER A 431 11.37 -1.61 4.46
N ASN A 432 10.17 -1.85 4.97
CA ASN A 432 9.83 -1.71 6.38
C ASN A 432 8.50 -2.41 6.72
N PRO A 433 8.16 -2.55 8.00
CA PRO A 433 6.80 -2.88 8.42
C PRO A 433 5.80 -1.81 7.94
N ASN A 434 4.86 -2.19 7.07
CA ASN A 434 3.83 -1.29 6.53
C ASN A 434 2.70 -1.08 7.53
N SER A 435 3.01 -0.52 8.67
CA SER A 435 2.07 -0.29 9.77
C SER A 435 2.52 0.91 10.60
N LYS A 436 1.59 1.68 11.12
CA LYS A 436 1.84 2.76 12.09
C LYS A 436 1.84 2.24 13.54
N LYS A 437 1.30 1.05 13.77
CA LYS A 437 1.00 0.54 15.12
C LYS A 437 1.93 -0.59 15.58
N SER A 438 2.31 -1.50 14.68
CA SER A 438 3.01 -2.74 15.02
C SER A 438 4.09 -3.08 13.99
N ARG A 439 5.08 -3.87 14.40
CA ARG A 439 6.10 -4.44 13.52
C ARG A 439 5.52 -5.67 12.81
N SER A 440 4.71 -5.42 11.79
CA SER A 440 4.03 -6.41 10.96
C SER A 440 3.84 -5.87 9.55
N HIS A 441 3.44 -6.73 8.61
CA HIS A 441 3.28 -6.39 7.20
C HIS A 441 4.61 -5.94 6.56
N MET A 442 5.65 -6.78 6.68
CA MET A 442 6.92 -6.53 5.97
C MET A 442 6.65 -6.33 4.49
N THR A 443 6.99 -5.16 4.00
CA THR A 443 6.64 -4.71 2.65
C THR A 443 7.84 -4.06 1.98
N ILE A 444 8.08 -4.38 0.70
CA ILE A 444 9.00 -3.63 -0.14
C ILE A 444 8.20 -2.68 -1.03
N ARG A 445 8.64 -1.43 -1.13
CA ARG A 445 8.11 -0.42 -2.05
C ARG A 445 9.14 -0.01 -3.08
N ARG A 446 8.68 0.30 -4.29
CA ARG A 446 9.50 0.83 -5.37
C ARG A 446 9.08 2.27 -5.68
N SER A 447 10.06 3.14 -5.82
CA SER A 447 9.97 4.44 -6.45
C SER A 447 10.73 4.42 -7.78
N THR A 448 10.28 5.17 -8.78
CA THR A 448 10.96 5.35 -10.07
C THR A 448 11.28 6.82 -10.36
N ASP A 449 11.19 7.69 -9.35
CA ASP A 449 11.29 9.14 -9.44
C ASP A 449 12.16 9.76 -8.33
N ASN A 450 13.23 9.07 -7.92
CA ASN A 450 14.14 9.48 -6.84
C ASN A 450 13.44 9.61 -5.47
N GLY A 451 12.50 8.72 -5.16
CA GLY A 451 11.83 8.69 -3.87
C GLY A 451 10.71 9.72 -3.67
N LYS A 452 10.33 10.45 -4.73
CA LYS A 452 9.21 11.42 -4.65
C LYS A 452 7.86 10.72 -4.50
N THR A 453 7.68 9.58 -5.19
CA THR A 453 6.50 8.74 -5.05
C THR A 453 6.86 7.25 -4.88
N TRP A 454 5.95 6.48 -4.25
CA TRP A 454 6.13 5.06 -3.93
C TRP A 454 4.92 4.28 -4.44
N SER A 455 4.84 4.09 -5.77
CA SER A 455 3.64 3.67 -6.49
C SER A 455 3.40 2.16 -6.53
N SER A 456 4.42 1.34 -6.31
CA SER A 456 4.25 -0.12 -6.30
C SER A 456 4.84 -0.76 -5.05
N GLN A 457 4.19 -1.83 -4.57
CA GLN A 457 4.60 -2.52 -3.34
C GLN A 457 4.37 -4.02 -3.41
N ILE A 458 5.16 -4.76 -2.66
CA ILE A 458 5.04 -6.21 -2.47
C ILE A 458 5.00 -6.50 -0.98
N LEU A 459 3.91 -7.11 -0.50
CA LEU A 459 3.79 -7.63 0.85
C LEU A 459 4.50 -8.98 0.92
N LEU A 460 5.43 -9.13 1.85
CA LEU A 460 6.25 -10.34 2.04
C LEU A 460 5.77 -11.19 3.22
N ASP A 461 5.45 -10.54 4.33
CA ASP A 461 5.04 -11.20 5.58
C ASP A 461 3.96 -10.37 6.27
N SER A 462 2.74 -10.86 6.26
CA SER A 462 1.59 -10.15 6.85
C SER A 462 1.53 -10.24 8.38
N LYS A 463 2.13 -11.28 8.97
CA LYS A 463 2.05 -11.57 10.41
C LYS A 463 3.18 -10.94 11.19
N GLY A 464 4.35 -10.74 10.58
CA GLY A 464 5.56 -10.27 11.21
C GLY A 464 6.35 -9.31 10.33
N GLY A 465 7.58 -9.13 10.73
CA GLY A 465 8.56 -8.28 10.07
C GLY A 465 8.97 -7.12 10.96
N ALA A 466 10.25 -7.08 11.32
CA ALA A 466 10.79 -5.98 12.09
C ALA A 466 11.93 -5.30 11.31
N TYR A 467 13.17 -5.54 11.67
CA TYR A 467 14.32 -4.97 10.97
C TYR A 467 14.55 -5.68 9.64
N SER A 468 14.97 -4.93 8.63
CA SER A 468 15.23 -5.46 7.29
C SER A 468 16.42 -4.79 6.63
N SER A 469 17.13 -5.50 5.76
CA SER A 469 18.19 -4.97 4.93
C SER A 469 18.04 -5.48 3.49
N LEU A 470 18.14 -4.58 2.51
CA LEU A 470 17.98 -4.83 1.08
C LEU A 470 19.32 -4.92 0.37
N VAL A 471 19.39 -5.72 -0.69
CA VAL A 471 20.54 -5.81 -1.58
C VAL A 471 20.09 -6.12 -3.01
N MET A 472 20.80 -5.60 -4.01
CA MET A 472 20.66 -6.10 -5.39
C MET A 472 21.45 -7.41 -5.51
N VAL A 473 20.74 -8.53 -5.72
CA VAL A 473 21.38 -9.85 -5.94
C VAL A 473 22.03 -9.89 -7.32
N ASP A 474 21.29 -9.40 -8.31
CA ASP A 474 21.72 -9.23 -9.70
C ASP A 474 20.87 -8.12 -10.35
N GLU A 475 21.02 -7.88 -11.64
CA GLU A 475 20.30 -6.81 -12.36
C GLU A 475 18.77 -6.99 -12.41
N ASN A 476 18.25 -8.19 -12.13
CA ASN A 476 16.83 -8.54 -12.24
C ASN A 476 16.20 -8.98 -10.91
N HIS A 477 17.00 -9.12 -9.85
CA HIS A 477 16.53 -9.63 -8.57
C HIS A 477 16.99 -8.77 -7.39
N LEU A 478 16.03 -8.47 -6.53
CA LEU A 478 16.24 -7.85 -5.22
C LEU A 478 16.30 -8.95 -4.15
N GLY A 479 17.25 -8.84 -3.22
CA GLY A 479 17.31 -9.65 -2.00
C GLY A 479 16.87 -8.85 -0.79
N ILE A 480 16.19 -9.50 0.13
CA ILE A 480 15.85 -8.94 1.44
C ILE A 480 16.16 -9.92 2.56
N LEU A 481 16.98 -9.48 3.51
CA LEU A 481 17.22 -10.14 4.79
C LEU A 481 16.38 -9.44 5.85
N TYR A 482 15.57 -10.17 6.63
CA TYR A 482 14.72 -9.53 7.63
C TYR A 482 14.31 -10.44 8.79
N GLU A 483 14.02 -9.82 9.94
CA GLU A 483 13.40 -10.47 11.10
C GLU A 483 11.94 -10.80 10.74
N SER A 484 11.56 -12.08 10.72
CA SER A 484 10.28 -12.55 10.15
C SER A 484 9.29 -13.10 11.19
N SER A 485 8.11 -13.50 10.72
CA SER A 485 7.13 -14.20 11.56
C SER A 485 7.43 -15.70 11.70
N VAL A 486 8.30 -16.27 10.88
CA VAL A 486 8.55 -17.73 10.80
C VAL A 486 9.91 -18.15 11.37
N ALA A 487 10.86 -17.23 11.46
CA ALA A 487 12.19 -17.46 12.06
C ALA A 487 12.79 -16.12 12.53
N ASP A 488 13.89 -16.18 13.30
CA ASP A 488 14.61 -14.97 13.74
C ASP A 488 15.10 -14.15 12.54
N MET A 489 15.60 -14.79 11.47
CA MET A 489 15.95 -14.17 10.20
C MET A 489 15.76 -15.10 9.01
N ILE A 490 15.24 -14.53 7.93
CA ILE A 490 15.11 -15.20 6.64
C ILE A 490 15.61 -14.29 5.52
N PHE A 491 15.92 -14.91 4.37
CA PHE A 491 16.24 -14.22 3.14
C PHE A 491 15.23 -14.60 2.05
N GLN A 492 14.74 -13.61 1.29
CA GLN A 492 13.92 -13.82 0.10
C GLN A 492 14.55 -13.14 -1.13
N LYS A 493 14.46 -13.82 -2.26
CA LYS A 493 14.86 -13.31 -3.58
C LYS A 493 13.62 -12.93 -4.37
N ILE A 494 13.54 -11.65 -4.80
CA ILE A 494 12.34 -11.06 -5.39
C ILE A 494 12.64 -10.65 -6.83
N PRO A 495 11.95 -11.19 -7.84
CA PRO A 495 12.05 -10.71 -9.21
C PRO A 495 11.55 -9.27 -9.33
N LEU A 496 12.34 -8.38 -9.97
CA LEU A 496 11.92 -6.99 -10.17
C LEU A 496 10.67 -6.86 -11.05
N SER A 497 10.42 -7.85 -11.92
CA SER A 497 9.19 -7.95 -12.71
C SER A 497 7.92 -8.04 -11.84
N ASP A 498 8.02 -8.50 -10.60
CA ASP A 498 6.87 -8.62 -9.71
C ASP A 498 6.34 -7.26 -9.24
N PHE A 499 7.19 -6.23 -9.19
CA PHE A 499 6.73 -4.86 -8.98
C PHE A 499 5.83 -4.36 -10.11
N ASN A 500 6.08 -4.80 -11.35
CA ASN A 500 5.22 -4.48 -12.49
C ASN A 500 3.90 -5.26 -12.43
N LYS A 501 3.91 -6.52 -12.02
CA LYS A 501 2.69 -7.31 -11.77
C LYS A 501 1.86 -6.70 -10.64
N ALA A 502 2.49 -6.36 -9.52
CA ALA A 502 1.82 -5.72 -8.39
C ALA A 502 1.22 -4.35 -8.73
N ALA A 503 1.87 -3.59 -9.63
CA ALA A 503 1.32 -2.33 -10.14
C ALA A 503 0.14 -2.55 -11.11
N ASN A 504 0.06 -3.72 -11.76
CA ASN A 504 -0.98 -4.04 -12.75
C ASN A 504 -2.18 -4.78 -12.16
N GLU A 505 -2.12 -5.31 -10.95
CA GLU A 505 -3.29 -5.91 -10.30
C GLU A 505 -4.09 -4.85 -9.52
N PRO A 506 -5.44 -4.95 -9.52
CA PRO A 506 -6.25 -4.00 -8.79
C PRO A 506 -6.01 -4.06 -7.29
N LEU A 507 -5.78 -2.90 -6.68
CA LEU A 507 -5.84 -2.76 -5.23
C LEU A 507 -7.29 -2.48 -4.82
N ILE A 508 -7.92 -3.40 -4.13
CA ILE A 508 -9.32 -3.27 -3.69
C ILE A 508 -9.36 -3.19 -2.16
N GLN A 509 -10.00 -2.15 -1.62
CA GLN A 509 -10.12 -1.90 -0.20
C GLN A 509 -11.55 -1.53 0.18
N ASN A 510 -11.98 -1.90 1.40
CA ASN A 510 -13.21 -1.34 1.97
C ASN A 510 -12.92 0.08 2.43
N LEU A 511 -13.81 1.02 2.12
CA LEU A 511 -13.58 2.41 2.47
C LEU A 511 -14.47 2.87 3.63
N TYR A 512 -15.76 2.61 3.58
CA TYR A 512 -16.69 2.88 4.68
C TYR A 512 -17.70 1.73 4.83
N ALA A 513 -18.35 1.65 6.00
CA ALA A 513 -19.28 0.58 6.35
C ALA A 513 -20.74 1.03 6.50
N ASP A 514 -21.04 2.31 6.31
CA ASP A 514 -22.34 2.90 6.51
C ASP A 514 -22.71 3.91 5.43
N GLU A 515 -23.99 4.26 5.33
CA GLU A 515 -24.58 5.21 4.38
C GLU A 515 -24.32 4.85 2.90
N ARG A 516 -24.60 5.77 1.98
CA ARG A 516 -24.66 5.52 0.54
C ARG A 516 -24.03 6.66 -0.27
N TYR A 517 -24.03 6.50 -1.57
CA TYR A 517 -23.72 7.50 -2.59
C TYR A 517 -22.23 7.86 -2.65
N PRO A 518 -21.40 6.92 -3.13
CA PRO A 518 -19.98 7.12 -3.31
C PRO A 518 -19.69 8.12 -4.43
N ASN A 519 -18.70 8.96 -4.20
CA ASN A 519 -18.08 9.77 -5.24
C ASN A 519 -16.59 9.90 -4.96
N ILE A 520 -15.80 10.28 -5.97
CA ILE A 520 -14.34 10.41 -5.83
C ILE A 520 -13.80 11.44 -6.83
N VAL A 521 -12.87 12.27 -6.37
CA VAL A 521 -12.08 13.17 -7.21
C VAL A 521 -10.60 13.13 -6.85
N VAL A 522 -9.76 13.64 -7.77
CA VAL A 522 -8.33 13.87 -7.52
C VAL A 522 -8.08 15.37 -7.51
N SER A 523 -7.58 15.88 -6.39
CA SER A 523 -7.26 17.30 -6.26
C SER A 523 -6.10 17.71 -7.17
N LYS A 524 -5.86 19.01 -7.28
CA LYS A 524 -4.71 19.56 -8.04
C LYS A 524 -3.36 19.07 -7.52
N LYS A 525 -3.25 18.70 -6.25
CA LYS A 525 -2.06 18.13 -5.60
C LYS A 525 -1.92 16.61 -5.77
N GLY A 526 -2.89 15.94 -6.40
CA GLY A 526 -2.92 14.48 -6.51
C GLY A 526 -3.53 13.76 -5.31
N THR A 527 -4.14 14.48 -4.36
CA THR A 527 -4.86 13.87 -3.26
C THR A 527 -6.18 13.28 -3.76
N LEU A 528 -6.44 12.02 -3.46
CA LEU A 528 -7.75 11.41 -3.65
C LEU A 528 -8.69 11.87 -2.54
N ILE A 529 -9.89 12.29 -2.92
CA ILE A 529 -10.95 12.69 -2.00
C ILE A 529 -12.19 11.89 -2.34
N ALA A 530 -12.48 10.90 -1.50
CA ALA A 530 -13.68 10.06 -1.60
C ALA A 530 -14.77 10.64 -0.70
N THR A 531 -15.96 10.89 -1.25
CA THR A 531 -17.10 11.44 -0.52
C THR A 531 -18.29 10.48 -0.54
N TRP A 532 -19.14 10.55 0.48
CA TRP A 532 -20.38 9.75 0.57
C TRP A 532 -21.32 10.34 1.63
N GLY A 533 -22.55 9.85 1.63
CA GLY A 533 -23.52 10.11 2.69
C GLY A 533 -24.92 10.44 2.20
N ASN A 534 -25.93 10.04 2.97
CA ASN A 534 -27.33 10.36 2.71
C ASN A 534 -28.04 11.05 3.89
N LYS A 535 -27.34 11.16 5.01
CA LYS A 535 -27.77 11.91 6.22
C LYS A 535 -26.64 12.74 6.79
N HIS A 536 -25.40 12.30 6.58
CA HIS A 536 -24.19 12.92 7.06
C HIS A 536 -23.12 12.82 5.97
N ILE A 537 -22.86 13.92 5.27
CA ILE A 537 -21.89 13.97 4.19
C ILE A 537 -20.48 14.01 4.75
N ARG A 538 -19.67 13.03 4.35
CA ARG A 538 -18.30 12.82 4.81
C ARG A 538 -17.34 12.66 3.65
N ALA A 539 -16.07 12.88 3.96
CA ALA A 539 -14.96 12.60 3.07
C ALA A 539 -13.87 11.80 3.77
N ARG A 540 -13.09 11.06 3.00
CA ARG A 540 -11.75 10.56 3.35
C ARG A 540 -10.77 11.00 2.30
N ARG A 541 -9.53 11.24 2.73
CA ARG A 541 -8.43 11.67 1.88
C ARG A 541 -7.35 10.60 1.83
N SER A 542 -6.72 10.45 0.66
CA SER A 542 -5.49 9.68 0.49
C SER A 542 -4.47 10.52 -0.26
N THR A 543 -3.26 10.63 0.28
CA THR A 543 -2.13 11.34 -0.32
C THR A 543 -1.08 10.39 -0.89
N ASP A 544 -1.33 9.10 -0.82
CA ASP A 544 -0.43 8.00 -1.21
C ASP A 544 -1.05 7.07 -2.29
N ALA A 545 -1.76 7.68 -3.24
CA ALA A 545 -2.40 6.98 -4.35
C ALA A 545 -3.41 5.89 -3.92
N GLY A 546 -4.13 6.10 -2.81
CA GLY A 546 -5.14 5.17 -2.34
C GLY A 546 -4.62 4.00 -1.51
N LEU A 547 -3.35 4.01 -1.11
CA LEU A 547 -2.78 2.97 -0.24
C LEU A 547 -3.33 3.07 1.18
N THR A 548 -3.44 4.30 1.70
CA THR A 548 -4.04 4.57 3.01
C THR A 548 -5.04 5.73 2.93
N TRP A 549 -5.97 5.78 3.89
CA TRP A 549 -7.03 6.77 3.95
C TRP A 549 -7.10 7.44 5.32
N SER A 550 -7.41 8.74 5.33
CA SER A 550 -7.62 9.50 6.56
C SER A 550 -8.84 8.97 7.34
N PRO A 551 -8.98 9.33 8.62
CA PRO A 551 -10.27 9.30 9.30
C PRO A 551 -11.34 10.10 8.55
N ASP A 552 -12.62 9.90 8.93
CA ASP A 552 -13.74 10.65 8.38
C ASP A 552 -13.62 12.15 8.64
N ILE A 553 -13.82 12.93 7.58
CA ILE A 553 -13.93 14.39 7.63
C ILE A 553 -15.39 14.74 7.37
N THR A 554 -16.01 15.47 8.28
CA THR A 554 -17.39 15.93 8.11
C THR A 554 -17.43 17.10 7.13
N ILE A 555 -18.23 16.96 6.05
CA ILE A 555 -18.55 18.06 5.14
C ILE A 555 -19.85 18.74 5.59
N ALA A 556 -20.92 18.00 5.77
CA ALA A 556 -22.21 18.53 6.18
C ALA A 556 -22.98 17.55 7.07
N LYS A 557 -23.63 18.08 8.14
CA LYS A 557 -24.52 17.32 9.02
C LYS A 557 -25.62 18.25 9.57
N PRO A 558 -26.91 18.01 9.28
CA PRO A 558 -27.41 17.03 8.32
C PRO A 558 -27.04 17.39 6.87
N GLY A 559 -27.21 16.46 5.94
CA GLY A 559 -27.01 16.68 4.51
C GLY A 559 -27.29 15.43 3.69
N PHE A 560 -27.73 15.65 2.46
CA PHE A 560 -27.94 14.62 1.48
C PHE A 560 -26.95 14.81 0.32
N HIS A 561 -26.27 13.75 -0.10
CA HIS A 561 -25.21 13.86 -1.10
C HIS A 561 -25.78 14.27 -2.46
N GLY A 562 -25.47 15.51 -2.85
CA GLY A 562 -25.94 16.14 -4.07
C GLY A 562 -25.13 15.77 -5.31
N GLY A 563 -24.61 14.56 -5.42
CA GLY A 563 -23.93 14.08 -6.61
C GLY A 563 -22.47 14.51 -6.74
N GLY A 564 -21.68 14.35 -5.70
CA GLY A 564 -20.21 14.44 -5.80
C GLY A 564 -19.62 15.85 -5.73
N THR A 565 -18.34 15.87 -5.98
CA THR A 565 -17.50 17.06 -5.87
C THR A 565 -17.07 17.57 -7.25
N THR A 566 -16.58 18.79 -7.32
CA THR A 566 -15.97 19.39 -8.51
C THR A 566 -14.66 20.03 -8.09
N VAL A 567 -13.58 19.74 -8.79
CA VAL A 567 -12.29 20.42 -8.57
C VAL A 567 -12.18 21.58 -9.54
N ASP A 568 -12.01 22.79 -9.02
CA ASP A 568 -11.63 23.96 -9.81
C ASP A 568 -10.14 23.91 -10.13
N GLU A 569 -9.80 23.54 -11.36
CA GLU A 569 -8.40 23.44 -11.80
C GLU A 569 -7.67 24.79 -11.83
N THR A 570 -8.40 25.89 -11.84
CA THR A 570 -7.82 27.25 -11.83
C THR A 570 -7.36 27.62 -10.42
N THR A 571 -8.23 27.53 -9.44
CA THR A 571 -7.95 27.93 -8.05
C THR A 571 -7.33 26.80 -7.22
N GLY A 572 -7.70 25.55 -7.52
CA GLY A 572 -7.40 24.37 -6.71
C GLY A 572 -8.47 24.06 -5.66
N ASP A 573 -9.54 24.87 -5.61
CA ASP A 573 -10.65 24.65 -4.69
C ASP A 573 -11.44 23.38 -5.03
N ILE A 574 -12.08 22.81 -4.03
CA ILE A 574 -12.92 21.64 -4.18
C ILE A 574 -14.32 22.00 -3.69
N LEU A 575 -15.33 21.81 -4.55
CA LEU A 575 -16.72 22.15 -4.28
C LEU A 575 -17.53 20.88 -4.10
N ALA A 576 -18.09 20.64 -2.92
CA ALA A 576 -19.03 19.55 -2.66
C ALA A 576 -20.46 20.09 -2.66
N PHE A 577 -21.32 19.45 -3.46
CA PHE A 577 -22.74 19.83 -3.57
C PHE A 577 -23.56 19.00 -2.59
N VAL A 578 -24.33 19.68 -1.77
CA VAL A 578 -25.13 19.07 -0.71
C VAL A 578 -26.58 19.59 -0.82
N GLU A 579 -27.51 18.67 -0.92
CA GLU A 579 -28.94 18.94 -0.81
C GLU A 579 -29.38 18.78 0.65
N GLU A 580 -30.34 19.54 1.11
CA GLU A 580 -30.81 19.44 2.51
C GLU A 580 -31.54 18.12 2.77
N SER A 581 -32.22 17.59 1.74
CA SER A 581 -32.93 16.30 1.74
C SER A 581 -32.98 15.70 0.34
N HIS A 582 -33.63 14.55 0.19
CA HIS A 582 -33.95 14.02 -1.14
C HIS A 582 -34.69 15.05 -1.97
N PRO A 583 -34.30 15.31 -3.25
CA PRO A 583 -34.87 16.35 -4.11
C PRO A 583 -36.36 16.18 -4.40
N PRO A 584 -37.03 17.31 -4.78
CA PRO A 584 -36.48 18.65 -4.87
C PRO A 584 -36.19 19.26 -3.49
N SER A 585 -35.05 19.91 -3.36
CA SER A 585 -34.52 20.41 -2.07
C SER A 585 -33.50 21.54 -2.32
N PRO A 586 -33.37 22.50 -1.40
CA PRO A 586 -32.33 23.52 -1.50
C PRO A 586 -30.94 22.92 -1.60
N ILE A 587 -30.08 23.54 -2.40
CA ILE A 587 -28.70 23.13 -2.64
C ILE A 587 -27.75 24.08 -1.95
N SER A 588 -26.78 23.56 -1.25
CA SER A 588 -25.62 24.26 -0.72
C SER A 588 -24.33 23.74 -1.35
N ILE A 589 -23.34 24.59 -1.51
CA ILE A 589 -21.99 24.20 -1.87
C ILE A 589 -21.12 24.28 -0.62
N TYR A 590 -20.34 23.25 -0.39
CA TYR A 590 -19.27 23.28 0.62
C TYR A 590 -17.93 23.35 -0.11
N ARG A 591 -17.21 24.45 0.10
CA ARG A 591 -15.92 24.73 -0.53
C ARG A 591 -14.79 24.38 0.40
N SER A 592 -13.78 23.67 -0.12
CA SER A 592 -12.48 23.45 0.53
C SER A 592 -11.40 24.17 -0.27
N THR A 593 -10.58 24.99 0.40
CA THR A 593 -9.40 25.67 -0.15
C THR A 593 -8.09 25.06 0.34
N ASP A 594 -8.16 24.02 1.16
CA ASP A 594 -7.04 23.35 1.83
C ASP A 594 -6.93 21.86 1.47
N ASP A 595 -7.26 21.53 0.22
CA ASP A 595 -7.14 20.19 -0.31
C ASP A 595 -8.06 19.15 0.37
N GLY A 596 -9.26 19.58 0.78
CA GLY A 596 -10.30 18.74 1.37
C GLY A 596 -10.14 18.47 2.87
N LEU A 597 -9.29 19.24 3.59
CA LEU A 597 -9.14 19.10 5.04
C LEU A 597 -10.29 19.79 5.80
N THR A 598 -10.68 20.98 5.36
CA THR A 598 -11.79 21.73 5.96
C THR A 598 -12.77 22.21 4.87
N TRP A 599 -14.03 22.45 5.27
CA TRP A 599 -15.11 22.76 4.37
C TRP A 599 -15.97 23.91 4.88
N LYS A 600 -16.22 24.90 4.02
CA LYS A 600 -17.04 26.08 4.34
C LYS A 600 -18.32 26.06 3.50
N LYS A 601 -19.47 26.23 4.15
CA LYS A 601 -20.79 26.32 3.50
C LYS A 601 -20.94 27.62 2.73
N GLU A 602 -21.44 27.54 1.49
CA GLU A 602 -21.82 28.66 0.62
C GLU A 602 -23.22 28.38 0.03
N THR A 603 -23.98 29.45 -0.23
CA THR A 603 -25.28 29.34 -0.92
C THR A 603 -25.08 29.78 -2.37
N PRO A 604 -25.10 28.86 -3.35
CA PRO A 604 -24.91 29.21 -4.74
C PRO A 604 -26.16 29.92 -5.32
N LYS A 605 -25.95 30.82 -6.28
CA LYS A 605 -26.98 31.31 -7.14
C LYS A 605 -27.06 30.40 -8.38
N ILE A 606 -28.14 29.64 -8.51
CA ILE A 606 -28.36 28.71 -9.63
C ILE A 606 -29.54 29.17 -10.44
N HIS A 607 -29.32 29.47 -11.71
CA HIS A 607 -30.38 29.85 -12.67
C HIS A 607 -31.03 28.61 -13.27
N PRO A 608 -32.38 28.61 -13.42
CA PRO A 608 -33.11 27.49 -14.02
C PRO A 608 -32.75 27.31 -15.50
N ASP A 609 -33.17 26.19 -16.07
CA ASP A 609 -33.08 25.93 -17.50
C ASP A 609 -34.14 26.71 -18.31
N SER A 610 -34.19 26.54 -19.65
CA SER A 610 -35.10 27.21 -20.53
C SER A 610 -36.58 26.85 -20.29
N LYS A 611 -36.87 25.74 -19.60
CA LYS A 611 -38.23 25.37 -19.17
C LYS A 611 -38.63 25.97 -17.82
N GLY A 612 -37.75 26.75 -17.20
CA GLY A 612 -37.95 27.31 -15.88
C GLY A 612 -37.75 26.33 -14.71
N HIS A 613 -37.16 25.18 -14.94
CA HIS A 613 -36.98 24.16 -13.95
C HIS A 613 -35.63 24.35 -13.19
N ALA A 614 -35.73 24.36 -11.87
CA ALA A 614 -34.52 24.35 -11.01
C ALA A 614 -33.83 22.99 -11.04
N PRO A 615 -32.49 22.93 -11.18
CA PRO A 615 -31.79 21.68 -11.21
C PRO A 615 -31.68 21.05 -9.83
N ALA A 616 -31.66 19.73 -9.77
CA ALA A 616 -31.25 18.91 -8.64
C ALA A 616 -29.91 18.23 -8.94
N MET A 617 -29.10 18.02 -7.90
CA MET A 617 -27.77 17.39 -8.04
C MET A 617 -27.80 15.90 -7.75
N HIS A 618 -28.92 15.40 -7.29
CA HIS A 618 -29.09 14.07 -6.74
C HIS A 618 -28.43 12.95 -7.55
N MET A 619 -27.46 12.28 -6.95
CA MET A 619 -26.75 11.11 -7.44
C MET A 619 -26.12 11.24 -8.83
N ASN A 620 -25.71 12.43 -9.23
CA ASN A 620 -24.89 12.62 -10.41
C ASN A 620 -23.40 12.42 -10.09
N GLU A 621 -22.62 12.18 -11.14
CA GLU A 621 -21.17 12.06 -11.03
C GLU A 621 -20.53 13.42 -10.70
N HIS A 622 -19.22 13.43 -10.41
CA HIS A 622 -18.45 14.64 -10.16
C HIS A 622 -18.49 15.61 -11.36
N GLY A 623 -18.20 16.89 -11.10
CA GLY A 623 -17.99 17.89 -12.15
C GLY A 623 -16.53 17.98 -12.57
N ILE A 624 -16.29 18.71 -13.66
CA ILE A 624 -14.98 18.93 -14.26
C ILE A 624 -14.74 20.42 -14.51
N THR A 625 -13.48 20.82 -14.66
CA THR A 625 -13.09 22.12 -15.22
C THR A 625 -12.72 21.93 -16.69
N LEU A 626 -13.30 22.70 -17.60
CA LEU A 626 -12.95 22.65 -19.02
C LEU A 626 -11.55 23.15 -19.27
N ARG A 627 -10.82 22.46 -20.11
CA ARG A 627 -9.40 22.70 -20.42
C ARG A 627 -9.18 23.30 -21.81
N HIS A 628 -10.17 23.19 -22.70
CA HIS A 628 -10.03 23.51 -24.12
C HIS A 628 -11.01 24.63 -24.55
N GLY A 629 -10.65 25.29 -25.65
CA GLY A 629 -11.53 26.23 -26.33
C GLY A 629 -11.86 27.52 -25.58
N LYS A 630 -12.92 28.22 -26.02
CA LYS A 630 -13.34 29.51 -25.48
C LYS A 630 -13.90 29.46 -24.05
N HIS A 631 -14.30 28.26 -23.61
CA HIS A 631 -14.85 28.04 -22.27
C HIS A 631 -13.82 27.44 -21.30
N LYS A 632 -12.52 27.53 -21.59
CA LYS A 632 -11.46 27.08 -20.69
C LYS A 632 -11.58 27.74 -19.33
N GLY A 633 -11.56 26.94 -18.26
CA GLY A 633 -11.75 27.38 -16.88
C GLY A 633 -13.20 27.27 -16.39
N ARG A 634 -14.17 27.04 -17.26
CA ARG A 634 -15.56 26.79 -16.89
C ARG A 634 -15.66 25.54 -16.02
N LEU A 635 -16.33 25.65 -14.91
CA LEU A 635 -16.79 24.50 -14.14
C LEU A 635 -18.07 23.98 -14.73
N ILE A 636 -18.17 22.69 -14.98
CA ILE A 636 -19.39 22.04 -15.46
C ILE A 636 -19.59 20.70 -14.75
N ARG A 637 -20.85 20.41 -14.44
CA ARG A 637 -21.22 19.14 -13.84
C ARG A 637 -22.60 18.67 -14.28
N PRO A 638 -22.84 17.35 -14.27
CA PRO A 638 -24.18 16.83 -14.54
C PRO A 638 -25.15 17.24 -13.43
N SER A 639 -26.39 17.49 -13.85
CA SER A 639 -27.55 17.77 -13.01
C SER A 639 -28.79 17.16 -13.63
N ARG A 640 -29.95 17.36 -13.03
CA ARG A 640 -31.20 16.82 -13.54
C ARG A 640 -32.39 17.68 -13.09
N TYR A 641 -33.46 17.70 -13.86
CA TYR A 641 -34.77 18.08 -13.37
C TYR A 641 -35.34 16.89 -12.60
N TYR A 642 -35.77 17.11 -11.38
CA TYR A 642 -36.45 16.14 -10.54
C TYR A 642 -37.76 16.78 -10.02
N GLY A 643 -38.90 16.29 -10.47
CA GLY A 643 -40.21 16.85 -10.13
C GLY A 643 -40.63 16.61 -8.69
N LYS A 644 -41.90 16.28 -8.45
CA LYS A 644 -42.38 16.05 -7.08
C LYS A 644 -41.64 14.90 -6.38
N LYS A 645 -41.33 15.11 -5.12
CA LYS A 645 -40.61 14.14 -4.28
C LYS A 645 -41.31 12.76 -4.27
N ASN A 646 -40.58 11.73 -4.69
CA ASN A 646 -41.04 10.33 -4.71
C ASN A 646 -42.36 10.09 -5.51
N ASP A 647 -42.80 11.01 -6.33
CA ASP A 647 -43.93 10.83 -7.22
C ASP A 647 -43.46 10.12 -8.49
N THR A 648 -43.76 8.84 -8.61
CA THR A 648 -43.37 8.02 -9.78
C THR A 648 -44.11 8.42 -11.05
N SER A 649 -45.26 9.11 -10.96
CA SER A 649 -45.99 9.63 -12.11
C SER A 649 -45.21 10.74 -12.82
N GLU A 650 -44.36 11.45 -12.15
CA GLU A 650 -43.49 12.50 -12.71
C GLU A 650 -42.19 11.95 -13.36
N TRP A 651 -41.85 10.71 -13.16
CA TRP A 651 -40.61 10.14 -13.69
C TRP A 651 -40.47 10.19 -15.20
N PRO A 652 -41.57 10.03 -16.00
CA PRO A 652 -41.49 10.25 -17.43
C PRO A 652 -41.12 11.68 -17.84
N ASN A 653 -41.37 12.65 -16.99
CA ASN A 653 -41.08 14.08 -17.22
C ASN A 653 -39.69 14.49 -16.78
N HIS A 654 -39.00 13.68 -15.94
CA HIS A 654 -37.65 13.94 -15.54
C HIS A 654 -36.69 13.92 -16.73
N TYR A 655 -35.66 14.72 -16.68
CA TYR A 655 -34.56 14.70 -17.64
C TYR A 655 -33.27 15.11 -17.00
N THR A 656 -32.18 14.64 -17.54
CA THR A 656 -30.87 15.11 -17.17
C THR A 656 -30.52 16.39 -17.92
N ASN A 657 -29.65 17.23 -17.32
CA ASN A 657 -29.05 18.41 -17.92
C ASN A 657 -27.66 18.63 -17.26
N ALA A 658 -27.06 19.79 -17.41
CA ALA A 658 -25.86 20.17 -16.69
C ALA A 658 -26.03 21.53 -16.05
N ILE A 659 -25.22 21.86 -15.05
CA ILE A 659 -25.01 23.24 -14.63
C ILE A 659 -23.55 23.62 -14.85
N TYR A 660 -23.30 24.86 -15.24
CA TYR A 660 -21.97 25.38 -15.48
C TYR A 660 -21.79 26.77 -14.83
N SER A 661 -20.52 27.09 -14.51
CA SER A 661 -20.11 28.34 -13.88
C SER A 661 -18.83 28.87 -14.55
N ASP A 662 -18.80 30.16 -14.86
CA ASP A 662 -17.67 30.86 -15.42
C ASP A 662 -16.96 31.79 -14.38
N ASP A 663 -17.41 31.73 -13.11
CA ASP A 663 -16.95 32.58 -12.03
C ASP A 663 -16.49 31.81 -10.77
N HIS A 664 -15.90 30.63 -10.98
CA HIS A 664 -15.38 29.75 -9.93
C HIS A 664 -16.46 29.25 -8.96
N GLY A 665 -17.69 29.03 -9.47
CA GLY A 665 -18.79 28.43 -8.72
C GLY A 665 -19.59 29.41 -7.86
N LYS A 666 -19.48 30.72 -8.06
CA LYS A 666 -20.30 31.72 -7.39
C LYS A 666 -21.72 31.77 -7.98
N THR A 667 -21.82 31.75 -9.30
CA THR A 667 -23.10 31.65 -10.03
C THR A 667 -23.06 30.45 -10.99
N TRP A 668 -24.23 29.85 -11.16
CA TRP A 668 -24.41 28.67 -11.99
C TRP A 668 -25.59 28.87 -12.94
N GLN A 669 -25.45 28.37 -14.16
CA GLN A 669 -26.52 28.35 -15.18
C GLN A 669 -26.84 26.91 -15.53
N ALA A 670 -28.12 26.54 -15.51
CA ALA A 670 -28.57 25.25 -16.04
C ALA A 670 -28.50 25.25 -17.56
N SER A 671 -28.07 24.15 -18.16
CA SER A 671 -28.05 23.92 -19.59
C SER A 671 -29.47 23.62 -20.13
N GLU A 672 -29.60 23.58 -21.44
CA GLU A 672 -30.77 23.00 -22.07
C GLU A 672 -30.99 21.53 -21.63
N PRO A 673 -32.23 21.05 -21.59
CA PRO A 673 -32.53 19.65 -21.30
C PRO A 673 -31.85 18.67 -22.24
N PHE A 674 -31.51 17.50 -21.68
CA PHE A 674 -31.06 16.37 -22.49
C PHE A 674 -32.14 15.97 -23.53
N PRO A 675 -31.74 15.46 -24.70
CA PRO A 675 -32.68 15.17 -25.79
C PRO A 675 -33.76 14.12 -25.52
N GLU A 676 -33.67 13.38 -24.43
CA GLU A 676 -34.66 12.37 -24.04
C GLU A 676 -35.12 12.58 -22.58
N ASN A 677 -36.43 12.59 -22.36
CA ASN A 677 -37.03 12.54 -21.04
C ASN A 677 -36.93 11.13 -20.42
N GLY A 678 -37.27 11.00 -19.13
CA GLY A 678 -37.11 9.77 -18.35
C GLY A 678 -35.64 9.43 -18.05
N THR A 679 -34.73 10.36 -18.27
CA THR A 679 -33.33 10.25 -17.93
C THR A 679 -33.04 10.80 -16.54
N GLY A 680 -31.88 10.52 -15.98
CA GLY A 680 -31.58 10.84 -14.56
C GLY A 680 -30.12 11.00 -14.23
N GLU A 681 -29.59 10.13 -13.40
CA GLU A 681 -28.21 10.20 -12.94
C GLU A 681 -27.21 10.08 -14.10
N ALA A 682 -26.30 11.02 -14.19
CA ALA A 682 -25.44 11.18 -15.34
C ALA A 682 -23.99 11.49 -14.99
N CYS A 683 -23.14 11.38 -15.99
CA CYS A 683 -21.72 11.70 -15.95
C CYS A 683 -21.29 12.36 -17.26
N LEU A 684 -20.22 13.15 -17.23
CA LEU A 684 -19.70 13.84 -18.42
C LEU A 684 -18.18 13.96 -18.38
N VAL A 685 -17.57 14.05 -19.56
CA VAL A 685 -16.14 14.30 -19.73
C VAL A 685 -15.91 15.25 -20.90
N GLU A 686 -14.81 16.01 -20.86
CA GLU A 686 -14.31 16.82 -21.98
C GLU A 686 -13.37 15.96 -22.84
N LEU A 687 -13.58 15.96 -24.16
CA LEU A 687 -12.73 15.29 -25.14
C LEU A 687 -11.57 16.19 -25.58
N SER A 688 -10.60 15.62 -26.29
CA SER A 688 -9.40 16.32 -26.75
C SER A 688 -9.69 17.48 -27.71
N ASP A 689 -10.81 17.44 -28.42
CA ASP A 689 -11.28 18.51 -29.30
C ASP A 689 -12.06 19.61 -28.57
N GLY A 690 -12.22 19.51 -27.25
CA GLY A 690 -13.00 20.43 -26.41
C GLY A 690 -14.51 20.19 -26.42
N SER A 691 -15.00 19.20 -27.19
CA SER A 691 -16.41 18.78 -27.09
C SER A 691 -16.64 17.98 -25.80
N LEU A 692 -17.88 17.94 -25.33
CA LEU A 692 -18.28 17.18 -24.17
C LEU A 692 -19.00 15.90 -24.60
N TYR A 693 -18.64 14.78 -23.96
CA TYR A 693 -19.39 13.54 -24.02
C TYR A 693 -20.20 13.39 -22.74
N TYR A 694 -21.49 13.27 -22.85
CA TYR A 694 -22.45 13.11 -21.76
C TYR A 694 -23.06 11.72 -21.79
N ASN A 695 -23.17 11.06 -20.63
CA ASN A 695 -23.73 9.71 -20.52
C ASN A 695 -24.71 9.65 -19.35
N SER A 696 -25.95 9.33 -19.64
CA SER A 696 -27.08 9.36 -18.71
C SER A 696 -27.71 8.00 -18.47
N ARG A 697 -28.17 7.81 -17.25
CA ARG A 697 -29.07 6.73 -16.85
C ARG A 697 -30.46 6.93 -17.41
N VAL A 698 -31.13 5.81 -17.66
CA VAL A 698 -32.59 5.71 -17.87
C VAL A 698 -33.27 5.47 -16.53
N HIS A 699 -34.10 6.40 -16.09
CA HIS A 699 -34.76 6.35 -14.79
C HIS A 699 -36.23 5.92 -14.83
N TRP A 700 -36.95 6.10 -15.97
CA TRP A 700 -38.36 5.80 -16.08
C TRP A 700 -38.66 4.30 -16.19
N GLN A 701 -39.71 3.83 -15.50
CA GLN A 701 -40.01 2.40 -15.29
C GLN A 701 -40.85 1.74 -16.41
N GLU A 702 -41.66 2.45 -17.12
CA GLU A 702 -42.60 1.89 -18.16
C GLU A 702 -41.92 1.67 -19.51
N ARG A 703 -40.64 1.49 -19.52
CA ARG A 703 -39.90 1.44 -20.77
C ARG A 703 -40.04 0.16 -21.53
N PRO A 704 -40.02 0.26 -22.85
CA PRO A 704 -39.76 -0.89 -23.67
C PRO A 704 -38.34 -1.35 -23.43
N LYS A 705 -38.18 -2.61 -23.30
CA LYS A 705 -37.02 -3.55 -23.26
C LYS A 705 -35.55 -3.08 -23.41
N ASN A 706 -35.25 -1.78 -23.61
CA ASN A 706 -33.87 -1.30 -23.82
C ASN A 706 -33.37 -0.45 -22.66
N THR A 707 -32.85 -1.13 -21.59
CA THR A 707 -32.23 -0.51 -20.43
C THR A 707 -30.74 -0.29 -20.69
N ARG A 708 -30.42 0.49 -21.72
CA ARG A 708 -29.06 0.88 -22.09
C ARG A 708 -28.79 2.33 -21.75
N ARG A 709 -27.50 2.69 -21.65
CA ARG A 709 -27.10 4.08 -21.39
C ARG A 709 -27.50 4.98 -22.57
N ARG A 710 -27.72 6.26 -22.24
CA ARG A 710 -28.01 7.32 -23.19
C ARG A 710 -26.83 8.26 -23.28
N SER A 711 -26.39 8.63 -24.46
CA SER A 711 -25.34 9.61 -24.65
C SER A 711 -25.74 10.77 -25.56
N ALA A 712 -25.13 11.92 -25.33
CA ALA A 712 -25.21 13.09 -26.21
C ALA A 712 -23.87 13.85 -26.16
N ARG A 713 -23.71 14.80 -27.07
CA ARG A 713 -22.52 15.66 -27.17
C ARG A 713 -22.87 17.14 -27.10
N SER A 714 -21.89 17.94 -26.62
CA SER A 714 -21.99 19.40 -26.67
C SER A 714 -20.68 19.96 -27.27
N THR A 715 -20.82 20.98 -28.13
CA THR A 715 -19.71 21.73 -28.73
C THR A 715 -19.71 23.19 -28.31
N ASP A 716 -20.60 23.58 -27.41
CA ASP A 716 -20.80 24.94 -26.93
C ASP A 716 -20.53 25.10 -25.42
N GLY A 717 -19.66 24.23 -24.88
CA GLY A 717 -19.29 24.26 -23.48
C GLY A 717 -20.40 23.81 -22.53
N GLY A 718 -21.27 22.90 -22.98
CA GLY A 718 -22.30 22.25 -22.19
C GLY A 718 -23.59 23.01 -22.08
N HIS A 719 -23.84 23.99 -22.97
CA HIS A 719 -25.10 24.71 -22.98
C HIS A 719 -26.23 23.92 -23.72
N THR A 720 -25.91 23.30 -24.87
CA THR A 720 -26.84 22.45 -25.62
C THR A 720 -26.31 21.06 -25.87
N TRP A 721 -27.23 20.09 -26.05
CA TRP A 721 -26.91 18.68 -26.24
C TRP A 721 -27.45 18.17 -27.58
N LYS A 722 -26.57 17.57 -28.40
CA LYS A 722 -26.82 17.03 -29.74
C LYS A 722 -26.29 15.60 -29.85
N ASP A 723 -26.42 15.00 -31.03
CA ASP A 723 -25.91 13.66 -31.35
C ASP A 723 -26.35 12.59 -30.34
N PHE A 724 -27.61 12.60 -30.01
CA PHE A 724 -28.22 11.62 -29.10
C PHE A 724 -28.05 10.19 -29.63
N ARG A 725 -27.65 9.29 -28.73
CA ARG A 725 -27.50 7.85 -29.02
C ARG A 725 -27.92 6.99 -27.85
N ILE A 726 -28.47 5.80 -28.17
CA ILE A 726 -28.53 4.68 -27.24
C ILE A 726 -27.21 3.92 -27.35
N VAL A 727 -26.53 3.69 -26.24
CA VAL A 727 -25.23 2.99 -26.21
C VAL A 727 -25.49 1.53 -25.88
N ASP A 728 -25.73 0.71 -26.91
CA ASP A 728 -26.25 -0.66 -26.77
C ASP A 728 -25.34 -1.61 -26.00
N ILE A 729 -24.04 -1.34 -25.99
CA ILE A 729 -23.07 -2.17 -25.28
C ILE A 729 -22.98 -1.85 -23.77
N LEU A 730 -23.35 -0.64 -23.36
CA LEU A 730 -23.30 -0.22 -21.97
C LEU A 730 -24.60 -0.52 -21.22
N PRO A 731 -24.60 -1.41 -20.22
CA PRO A 731 -25.77 -1.70 -19.43
C PRO A 731 -26.15 -0.50 -18.56
N ASP A 732 -27.44 -0.33 -18.34
CA ASP A 732 -27.99 0.60 -17.35
C ASP A 732 -28.52 -0.17 -16.14
N GLY A 733 -27.70 -1.05 -15.60
CA GLY A 733 -28.07 -2.00 -14.57
C GLY A 733 -28.75 -3.23 -15.12
N HIS A 734 -29.71 -3.78 -14.38
CA HIS A 734 -30.38 -5.02 -14.73
C HIS A 734 -31.23 -4.87 -15.99
N GLN A 735 -31.00 -5.71 -17.01
CA GLN A 735 -31.61 -5.59 -18.32
C GLN A 735 -33.12 -5.92 -18.37
N HIS A 736 -33.66 -6.62 -17.39
CA HIS A 736 -35.06 -7.04 -17.32
C HIS A 736 -35.90 -6.21 -16.37
N ARG A 737 -35.30 -5.17 -15.76
CA ARG A 737 -36.03 -4.22 -14.91
C ARG A 737 -35.82 -2.80 -15.40
N SER A 738 -36.83 -2.00 -15.25
CA SER A 738 -36.83 -0.56 -15.58
C SER A 738 -35.99 0.29 -14.63
N TYR A 739 -35.39 -0.29 -13.62
CA TYR A 739 -34.66 0.44 -12.58
C TYR A 739 -33.15 0.29 -12.73
N GLY A 740 -32.53 1.23 -13.43
CA GLY A 740 -31.11 1.27 -13.73
C GLY A 740 -30.21 1.55 -12.51
N CYS A 741 -28.94 1.78 -12.77
CA CYS A 741 -27.92 2.07 -11.76
C CYS A 741 -27.06 3.25 -12.20
N MET A 742 -26.69 4.13 -11.25
CA MET A 742 -25.69 5.15 -11.51
C MET A 742 -24.37 4.50 -11.88
N GLY A 743 -23.73 5.01 -12.93
CA GLY A 743 -22.42 4.58 -13.40
C GLY A 743 -21.45 5.72 -13.41
N GLY A 744 -20.16 5.43 -13.23
CA GLY A 744 -19.07 6.39 -13.28
C GLY A 744 -18.45 6.49 -14.68
N LEU A 745 -17.92 7.67 -15.02
CA LEU A 745 -17.21 7.93 -16.27
C LEU A 745 -16.02 8.85 -16.04
N THR A 746 -14.88 8.49 -16.62
CA THR A 746 -13.69 9.36 -16.61
C THR A 746 -12.97 9.27 -17.95
N ARG A 747 -12.29 10.34 -18.35
CA ARG A 747 -11.33 10.34 -19.46
C ARG A 747 -9.91 10.27 -18.92
N LEU A 748 -9.09 9.43 -19.53
CA LEU A 748 -7.68 9.34 -19.14
C LEU A 748 -6.92 10.58 -19.61
N PRO A 749 -6.02 11.15 -18.79
CA PRO A 749 -5.27 12.36 -19.12
C PRO A 749 -4.06 12.05 -20.02
N ILE A 750 -4.31 11.37 -21.15
CA ILE A 750 -3.32 11.06 -22.17
C ILE A 750 -3.49 12.07 -23.29
N GLU A 751 -2.42 12.80 -23.63
CA GLU A 751 -2.45 13.85 -24.62
C GLU A 751 -2.86 13.31 -25.99
N GLY A 752 -3.77 14.02 -26.66
CA GLY A 752 -4.28 13.69 -28.00
C GLY A 752 -5.12 12.40 -28.09
N LYS A 753 -5.44 11.74 -26.94
CA LYS A 753 -6.22 10.49 -26.95
C LYS A 753 -7.50 10.62 -26.12
N ASP A 754 -8.60 10.21 -26.71
CA ASP A 754 -9.91 10.18 -26.06
C ASP A 754 -10.23 8.77 -25.54
N ILE A 755 -9.46 8.34 -24.53
CA ILE A 755 -9.70 7.07 -23.85
C ILE A 755 -10.66 7.31 -22.68
N LEU A 756 -11.86 6.73 -22.78
CA LEU A 756 -12.88 6.83 -21.75
C LEU A 756 -12.99 5.52 -20.98
N ILE A 757 -13.18 5.62 -19.68
CA ILE A 757 -13.48 4.48 -18.81
C ILE A 757 -14.87 4.69 -18.22
N PHE A 758 -15.71 3.67 -18.32
CA PHE A 758 -17.06 3.64 -17.77
C PHE A 758 -17.20 2.52 -16.75
N SER A 759 -18.00 2.71 -15.71
CA SER A 759 -18.30 1.66 -14.71
C SER A 759 -19.79 1.52 -14.49
N ASN A 760 -20.27 0.28 -14.34
CA ASN A 760 -21.63 -0.04 -13.89
C ASN A 760 -21.68 -1.49 -13.42
N ILE A 761 -22.86 -1.93 -12.98
CA ILE A 761 -23.12 -3.36 -12.74
C ILE A 761 -23.35 -4.07 -14.08
N ASP A 762 -22.84 -5.31 -14.19
CA ASP A 762 -23.00 -6.15 -15.37
C ASP A 762 -23.53 -7.52 -14.96
N THR A 763 -24.85 -7.65 -14.92
CA THR A 763 -25.52 -8.85 -14.44
C THR A 763 -26.79 -9.14 -15.23
N PRO A 764 -27.07 -10.41 -15.56
CA PRO A 764 -28.37 -10.83 -16.06
C PRO A 764 -29.43 -10.99 -14.96
N ASN A 765 -29.01 -10.94 -13.69
CA ASN A 765 -29.90 -11.23 -12.55
C ASN A 765 -30.67 -9.98 -12.10
N ALA A 766 -31.74 -10.19 -11.32
CA ALA A 766 -32.57 -9.12 -10.76
C ALA A 766 -31.94 -8.41 -9.54
N VAL A 767 -30.65 -8.56 -9.32
CA VAL A 767 -29.90 -7.99 -8.21
C VAL A 767 -28.79 -7.07 -8.73
N ARG A 768 -28.37 -6.12 -7.92
CA ARG A 768 -27.23 -5.23 -8.23
C ARG A 768 -25.94 -5.89 -7.78
N GLU A 769 -25.21 -6.43 -8.73
CA GLU A 769 -23.96 -7.15 -8.52
C GLU A 769 -23.01 -7.02 -9.70
N ASN A 770 -21.77 -7.50 -9.53
CA ASN A 770 -20.73 -7.58 -10.55
C ASN A 770 -20.35 -6.23 -11.13
N GLY A 771 -19.77 -5.37 -10.28
CA GLY A 771 -19.21 -4.09 -10.69
C GLY A 771 -18.13 -4.29 -11.75
N THR A 772 -18.39 -3.80 -12.95
CA THR A 772 -17.60 -4.00 -14.17
C THR A 772 -17.15 -2.65 -14.71
N VAL A 773 -16.01 -2.63 -15.38
CA VAL A 773 -15.48 -1.45 -16.07
C VAL A 773 -15.32 -1.73 -17.56
N TRP A 774 -15.59 -0.71 -18.38
CA TRP A 774 -15.44 -0.73 -19.84
C TRP A 774 -14.44 0.33 -20.26
N ALA A 775 -13.75 0.13 -21.39
CA ALA A 775 -12.93 1.16 -22.04
C ALA A 775 -13.39 1.44 -23.46
N SER A 776 -13.40 2.72 -23.81
CA SER A 776 -13.51 3.24 -25.17
C SER A 776 -12.18 3.90 -25.55
N PHE A 777 -11.74 3.76 -26.79
CA PHE A 777 -10.49 4.35 -27.31
C PHE A 777 -10.74 5.41 -28.40
N ASP A 778 -11.99 5.77 -28.63
CA ASP A 778 -12.46 6.63 -29.71
C ASP A 778 -13.47 7.71 -29.25
N GLY A 779 -13.39 8.11 -27.98
CA GLY A 779 -14.24 9.13 -27.40
C GLY A 779 -15.69 8.69 -27.16
N GLY A 780 -15.91 7.41 -26.84
CA GLY A 780 -17.21 6.86 -26.50
C GLY A 780 -18.05 6.44 -27.69
N LYS A 781 -17.47 6.30 -28.89
CA LYS A 781 -18.15 5.79 -30.07
C LYS A 781 -18.33 4.28 -30.00
N THR A 782 -17.25 3.55 -29.58
CA THR A 782 -17.23 2.12 -29.33
C THR A 782 -16.63 1.80 -27.97
N TRP A 783 -16.96 0.60 -27.42
CA TRP A 783 -16.52 0.12 -26.10
C TRP A 783 -16.01 -1.32 -26.21
N PRO A 784 -14.83 -1.55 -26.83
CA PRO A 784 -14.38 -2.86 -27.26
C PRO A 784 -13.98 -3.83 -26.14
N VAL A 785 -13.77 -3.36 -24.92
CA VAL A 785 -13.30 -4.21 -23.81
C VAL A 785 -14.05 -3.92 -22.53
N LYS A 786 -14.31 -4.99 -21.76
CA LYS A 786 -14.82 -4.91 -20.39
C LYS A 786 -14.07 -5.85 -19.46
N ARG A 787 -14.04 -5.52 -18.17
CA ARG A 787 -13.47 -6.39 -17.14
C ARG A 787 -14.22 -6.27 -15.82
N LEU A 788 -14.56 -7.43 -15.22
CA LEU A 788 -15.11 -7.50 -13.89
C LEU A 788 -14.04 -7.08 -12.87
N ILE A 789 -14.38 -6.14 -11.99
CA ILE A 789 -13.44 -5.64 -10.95
C ILE A 789 -13.98 -5.87 -9.54
N LEU A 790 -15.28 -5.81 -9.33
CA LEU A 790 -15.94 -6.04 -8.03
C LEU A 790 -16.95 -7.17 -8.15
N PRO A 791 -16.53 -8.44 -7.95
CA PRO A 791 -17.47 -9.55 -7.97
C PRO A 791 -18.42 -9.50 -6.77
N GLY A 792 -19.66 -10.00 -6.99
CA GLY A 792 -20.72 -10.00 -6.00
C GLY A 792 -21.40 -8.63 -5.85
N PRO A 793 -22.01 -8.33 -4.67
CA PRO A 793 -22.80 -7.13 -4.45
C PRO A 793 -22.06 -5.86 -4.84
N SER A 794 -22.61 -5.12 -5.81
CA SER A 794 -22.12 -3.85 -6.30
C SER A 794 -23.28 -3.00 -6.76
N ARG A 795 -23.26 -1.70 -6.51
CA ARG A 795 -24.35 -0.79 -6.82
C ARG A 795 -23.84 0.47 -7.53
N TYR A 796 -24.14 1.65 -6.99
CA TYR A 796 -23.67 2.94 -7.53
C TYR A 796 -22.15 3.01 -7.55
N SER A 797 -21.59 3.58 -8.59
CA SER A 797 -20.16 3.70 -8.78
C SER A 797 -19.76 5.07 -9.34
N ALA A 798 -18.59 5.54 -8.95
CA ALA A 798 -17.96 6.74 -9.44
C ALA A 798 -16.53 6.42 -9.89
N LEU A 799 -16.05 7.06 -10.95
CA LEU A 799 -14.73 6.86 -11.54
C LEU A 799 -13.94 8.16 -11.61
N ILE A 800 -12.65 8.09 -11.35
CA ILE A 800 -11.72 9.19 -11.61
C ILE A 800 -10.38 8.66 -12.11
N ALA A 801 -9.80 9.33 -13.10
CA ALA A 801 -8.43 9.09 -13.52
C ALA A 801 -7.44 9.81 -12.59
N GLY A 802 -6.29 9.19 -12.34
CA GLY A 802 -5.19 9.82 -11.64
C GLY A 802 -4.64 11.03 -12.40
N ARG A 803 -3.93 11.89 -11.69
CA ARG A 803 -3.40 13.14 -12.21
C ARG A 803 -1.95 12.98 -12.63
N PRO A 804 -1.57 13.38 -13.87
CA PRO A 804 -0.19 13.34 -14.33
C PRO A 804 0.77 14.09 -13.41
N GLY A 805 1.96 13.52 -13.20
CA GLY A 805 3.02 14.11 -12.37
C GLY A 805 2.75 14.06 -10.85
N THR A 806 1.76 13.31 -10.41
CA THR A 806 1.47 13.08 -8.98
C THR A 806 1.55 11.59 -8.63
N SER A 807 1.41 11.26 -7.35
CA SER A 807 1.37 9.86 -6.90
C SER A 807 0.24 9.04 -7.53
N THR A 808 -0.80 9.68 -8.06
CA THR A 808 -1.94 9.02 -8.68
C THR A 808 -1.77 8.78 -10.18
N ASP A 809 -0.69 9.26 -10.80
CA ASP A 809 -0.45 9.15 -12.24
C ASP A 809 -0.50 7.69 -12.74
N GLY A 810 -1.14 7.48 -13.89
CA GLY A 810 -1.30 6.16 -14.52
C GLY A 810 -2.35 5.25 -13.87
N PHE A 811 -2.94 5.63 -12.74
CA PHE A 811 -3.99 4.87 -12.09
C PHE A 811 -5.40 5.38 -12.41
N ILE A 812 -6.37 4.47 -12.27
CA ILE A 812 -7.80 4.72 -12.37
C ILE A 812 -8.43 4.26 -11.04
N TYR A 813 -9.34 5.04 -10.51
CA TYR A 813 -9.98 4.77 -9.23
C TYR A 813 -11.47 4.60 -9.42
N LEU A 814 -11.99 3.48 -8.93
CA LEU A 814 -13.43 3.17 -8.86
C LEU A 814 -13.86 3.18 -7.40
N HIS A 815 -14.81 4.02 -7.03
CA HIS A 815 -15.47 4.01 -5.74
C HIS A 815 -16.90 3.49 -5.92
N ALA A 816 -17.24 2.35 -5.33
CA ALA A 816 -18.55 1.70 -5.56
C ALA A 816 -19.21 1.24 -4.26
N GLU A 817 -20.54 1.37 -4.20
CA GLU A 817 -21.37 0.81 -3.13
C GLU A 817 -21.35 -0.71 -3.15
N THR A 818 -21.46 -1.28 -1.96
CA THR A 818 -21.76 -2.69 -1.72
C THR A 818 -23.05 -2.82 -0.89
N ASN A 819 -23.38 -4.01 -0.40
CA ASN A 819 -24.53 -4.16 0.49
C ASN A 819 -24.30 -3.48 1.85
N ASN A 820 -23.04 -3.44 2.32
CA ASN A 820 -22.67 -2.93 3.64
C ASN A 820 -21.50 -1.96 3.50
N GLY A 821 -21.73 -0.75 2.95
CA GLY A 821 -20.71 0.27 2.77
C GLY A 821 -20.20 0.38 1.35
N SER A 822 -18.90 0.63 1.17
CA SER A 822 -18.30 0.79 -0.16
C SER A 822 -16.91 0.16 -0.26
N ARG A 823 -16.50 -0.04 -1.52
CA ARG A 823 -15.14 -0.42 -1.89
C ARG A 823 -14.53 0.62 -2.81
N ILE A 824 -13.23 0.83 -2.63
CA ILE A 824 -12.40 1.55 -3.59
C ILE A 824 -11.49 0.54 -4.30
N ALA A 825 -11.45 0.63 -5.63
CA ALA A 825 -10.52 -0.15 -6.44
C ALA A 825 -9.59 0.80 -7.21
N ARG A 826 -8.28 0.57 -7.14
CA ARG A 826 -7.26 1.22 -7.96
C ARG A 826 -6.76 0.22 -8.99
N PHE A 827 -6.76 0.59 -10.26
CA PHE A 827 -6.31 -0.27 -11.36
C PHE A 827 -5.68 0.57 -12.49
N THR A 828 -5.14 -0.09 -13.52
CA THR A 828 -4.50 0.56 -14.67
C THR A 828 -5.26 0.25 -15.96
N LEU A 829 -5.01 1.05 -17.00
CA LEU A 829 -5.54 0.79 -18.34
C LEU A 829 -5.03 -0.56 -18.88
N ASP A 830 -3.77 -0.90 -18.64
CA ASP A 830 -3.17 -2.18 -19.07
C ASP A 830 -3.87 -3.39 -18.44
N TRP A 831 -4.27 -3.26 -17.16
CA TRP A 831 -5.10 -4.27 -16.54
C TRP A 831 -6.45 -4.40 -17.26
N LEU A 832 -7.12 -3.29 -17.55
CA LEU A 832 -8.44 -3.30 -18.19
C LEU A 832 -8.38 -3.86 -19.63
N LYS A 833 -7.35 -3.52 -20.40
CA LYS A 833 -7.15 -4.03 -21.78
C LYS A 833 -7.05 -5.56 -21.86
N LYS A 834 -6.65 -6.23 -20.77
CA LYS A 834 -6.64 -7.70 -20.65
C LYS A 834 -8.00 -8.32 -20.31
N GLY A 835 -9.06 -7.53 -20.34
CA GLY A 835 -10.44 -7.98 -20.11
C GLY A 835 -11.04 -8.72 -21.28
N SER A 836 -12.34 -9.01 -21.18
CA SER A 836 -13.09 -9.70 -22.24
C SER A 836 -13.45 -8.72 -23.35
N PRO A 837 -13.27 -9.10 -24.63
CA PRO A 837 -13.77 -8.31 -25.74
C PRO A 837 -15.31 -8.27 -25.71
N THR A 838 -15.88 -7.13 -26.09
CA THR A 838 -17.33 -6.94 -26.13
C THR A 838 -17.93 -7.18 -27.52
N GLY A 839 -17.10 -7.19 -28.57
CA GLY A 839 -17.52 -7.21 -29.96
C GLY A 839 -17.84 -5.82 -30.54
N ASP A 840 -17.77 -4.75 -29.74
CA ASP A 840 -18.03 -3.38 -30.16
C ASP A 840 -16.73 -2.61 -30.38
N GLY A 841 -16.19 -2.71 -31.59
CA GLY A 841 -14.92 -2.06 -31.97
C GLY A 841 -13.66 -2.90 -31.70
N THR A 842 -12.51 -2.27 -31.77
CA THR A 842 -11.20 -2.93 -31.69
C THR A 842 -10.41 -2.43 -30.47
N ILE A 843 -9.81 -3.36 -29.74
CA ILE A 843 -8.86 -3.04 -28.67
C ILE A 843 -7.53 -2.67 -29.35
N PRO A 844 -6.98 -1.46 -29.14
CA PRO A 844 -5.69 -1.10 -29.71
C PRO A 844 -4.57 -2.03 -29.21
N GLU A 845 -3.71 -2.46 -30.13
CA GLU A 845 -2.52 -3.24 -29.77
C GLU A 845 -1.63 -2.48 -28.76
N GLN A 846 -0.93 -3.22 -27.90
CA GLN A 846 0.08 -2.61 -27.05
C GLN A 846 1.18 -2.06 -27.96
N SER A 847 1.42 -0.75 -27.94
CA SER A 847 2.69 -0.21 -28.43
C SER A 847 3.80 -0.88 -27.62
N LYS A 848 4.68 -1.60 -28.33
CA LYS A 848 5.85 -2.30 -27.78
C LYS A 848 6.77 -1.36 -27.01
#